data_81a9d2d53b9490bd026e77aec266075a
#
_entry.id   81a9d2d53b9490bd026e77aec266075a
#
_cell.length_a   1.000
_cell.length_b   1.000
_cell.length_c   1.000
_cell.angle_alpha   90.00
_cell.angle_beta   90.00
_cell.angle_gamma   90.00
#
_symmetry.space_group_name_H-M   'P 1'
#
loop_
_entity.id
_entity.type
_entity.pdbx_description
1 polymer ?
#
loop_
_entity_poly.entity_id
_entity_poly.type
_entity_poly.pdbx_seq_one_letter_code
_entity_poly.pdbx_strand_id
1 'polypeptide(L)'
;MRNFALALFFICMQQQLNAETIIGFSEEGSLYQKQIEIDYDQNLNASEMDKWMKYLSKEPHHVGSLAGKENAEYIAQLFESWGFDVEIEEYYVLIPTPIIRELSLISPTIYKATLTEDSLVEDPSTFVRENLLPPYNAFSIDGKVEGELVFVNYGMPQDYEILDRYGIDVKGKIAIAKYGKSWRGIKPKLAGEKGAIATIIYSDPADDGYGVGDVYPKGPFKNDSAVQRGSVMDMPTYPGDVLTPGIGATKTAKRLSFEEATTITKIPVLPISYRDALPLLSAMGGPAVPKEWRGGLPITYHLGPGPAKIKLNLKFNWQTTTAYNVIAKLNGSLYPDEWVIRGNHHDGWNHGAADPISGMVALLAEAKSVAKLAKSGNRPTRTIIYAAWDAEEVGLIGSTEWAEEHADELKEHVVAYLNTDGNSRGFVNIGGSHVLERFFNQIIEEVRDPLMDISLKERKRADLKINNNSAQKQKDAEKRSDIRINPLGSGSDYTPFLQHLGISSANISFGGEARDGSYHTLYDTYEHYTTWRDPNLTYGVSLAQVAGRATLRLANSERLPFEFKGFADNIDLYIGELEELADNMRIDTEDKNSMIIDGTYIAALDPKKTISPPKVEDSVPYFNFSPLKNALAKLKESAT
;
A
#
# COMPACT_ATOMS: atom_id res chain seq x y z
N MET A 1 49.81 27.10 31.53
CA MET A 1 48.43 26.62 31.70
C MET A 1 47.38 27.51 31.02
N ARG A 2 47.57 28.83 30.95
CA ARG A 2 46.56 29.74 30.33
C ARG A 2 46.51 29.67 28.80
N ASN A 3 47.60 29.30 28.12
CA ASN A 3 47.64 29.14 26.64
C ASN A 3 47.12 27.80 26.15
N PHE A 4 47.07 26.74 27.02
CA PHE A 4 46.48 25.44 26.66
C PHE A 4 44.96 25.46 26.72
N ALA A 5 44.36 26.24 27.61
CA ALA A 5 42.90 26.40 27.71
C ALA A 5 42.30 27.18 26.52
N LEU A 6 43.05 28.16 25.99
CA LEU A 6 42.62 28.89 24.79
C LEU A 6 42.72 28.03 23.51
N ALA A 7 43.73 27.17 23.41
CA ALA A 7 43.86 26.28 22.26
C ALA A 7 42.78 25.17 22.25
N LEU A 8 42.41 24.63 23.42
CA LEU A 8 41.30 23.68 23.54
C LEU A 8 39.92 24.33 23.23
N PHE A 9 39.72 25.60 23.63
CA PHE A 9 38.51 26.32 23.32
C PHE A 9 38.38 26.63 21.81
N PHE A 10 39.50 26.95 21.14
CA PHE A 10 39.53 27.14 19.68
C PHE A 10 39.41 25.82 18.92
N ILE A 11 39.94 24.69 19.40
CA ILE A 11 39.81 23.37 18.79
C ILE A 11 38.35 22.85 18.95
N CYS A 12 37.70 23.09 20.09
CA CYS A 12 36.26 22.80 20.25
C CYS A 12 35.37 23.67 19.38
N MET A 13 35.71 24.95 19.16
CA MET A 13 34.99 25.80 18.22
C MET A 13 35.23 25.41 16.74
N GLN A 14 36.41 24.89 16.38
CA GLN A 14 36.65 24.43 15.01
C GLN A 14 36.05 23.05 14.70
N GLN A 15 35.75 22.22 15.69
CA GLN A 15 35.00 20.99 15.49
C GLN A 15 33.47 21.22 15.35
N GLN A 16 32.97 22.39 15.74
CA GLN A 16 31.56 22.77 15.50
C GLN A 16 31.30 23.36 14.09
N LEU A 17 32.32 23.55 13.25
CA LEU A 17 32.22 24.27 11.98
C LEU A 17 32.04 23.37 10.72
N ASN A 18 31.77 22.07 10.91
CA ASN A 18 31.40 21.19 9.78
C ASN A 18 30.05 20.47 10.00
N ALA A 19 29.09 21.11 10.63
CA ALA A 19 27.73 20.60 10.62
C ALA A 19 27.16 20.85 9.22
N GLU A 20 26.95 19.77 8.47
CA GLU A 20 26.32 19.84 7.14
C GLU A 20 25.01 20.64 7.23
N THR A 21 24.86 21.65 6.35
CA THR A 21 23.70 22.53 6.32
C THR A 21 22.46 21.74 5.88
N ILE A 22 21.36 21.88 6.60
CA ILE A 22 20.09 21.27 6.21
C ILE A 22 19.56 21.98 4.96
N ILE A 23 19.12 21.19 3.99
CA ILE A 23 18.54 21.72 2.74
C ILE A 23 17.33 22.59 3.08
N GLY A 24 17.31 23.81 2.54
CA GLY A 24 16.25 24.78 2.78
C GLY A 24 16.48 25.70 3.97
N PHE A 25 17.62 25.55 4.69
CA PHE A 25 17.97 26.38 5.84
C PHE A 25 19.31 27.10 5.63
N SER A 26 19.48 28.25 6.27
CA SER A 26 20.78 28.89 6.50
C SER A 26 21.63 28.06 7.48
N GLU A 27 22.92 28.41 7.64
CA GLU A 27 23.77 27.74 8.65
C GLU A 27 23.21 27.90 10.07
N GLU A 28 22.76 29.11 10.42
CA GLU A 28 22.14 29.39 11.72
C GLU A 28 20.81 28.66 11.88
N GLY A 29 19.95 28.70 10.85
CA GLY A 29 18.67 27.98 10.82
C GLY A 29 18.87 26.47 10.94
N SER A 30 19.91 25.92 10.33
CA SER A 30 20.25 24.49 10.44
C SER A 30 20.62 24.08 11.86
N LEU A 31 21.42 24.89 12.57
CA LEU A 31 21.77 24.62 13.96
C LEU A 31 20.54 24.66 14.87
N TYR A 32 19.67 25.65 14.66
CA TYR A 32 18.43 25.76 15.42
C TYR A 32 17.48 24.58 15.13
N GLN A 33 17.29 24.22 13.85
CA GLN A 33 16.46 23.10 13.47
C GLN A 33 16.97 21.76 14.05
N LYS A 34 18.29 21.53 14.06
CA LYS A 34 18.90 20.34 14.68
C LYS A 34 18.59 20.27 16.18
N GLN A 35 18.58 21.39 16.88
CA GLN A 35 18.18 21.40 18.29
C GLN A 35 16.70 21.07 18.47
N ILE A 36 15.83 21.61 17.62
CA ILE A 36 14.40 21.25 17.58
C ILE A 36 14.21 19.74 17.37
N GLU A 37 14.96 19.14 16.45
CA GLU A 37 14.89 17.70 16.16
C GLU A 37 15.39 16.84 17.32
N ILE A 38 16.40 17.27 18.04
CA ILE A 38 16.85 16.60 19.27
C ILE A 38 15.76 16.64 20.34
N ASP A 39 15.16 17.79 20.57
CA ASP A 39 14.08 17.97 21.55
C ASP A 39 12.82 17.21 21.12
N TYR A 40 12.55 17.15 19.82
CA TYR A 40 11.49 16.36 19.22
C TYR A 40 11.67 14.86 19.52
N ASP A 41 12.83 14.31 19.19
CA ASP A 41 13.12 12.87 19.35
C ASP A 41 13.03 12.43 20.81
N GLN A 42 13.47 13.28 21.75
CA GLN A 42 13.40 13.00 23.20
C GLN A 42 11.95 12.87 23.72
N ASN A 43 10.97 13.40 23.00
CA ASN A 43 9.57 13.30 23.38
C ASN A 43 8.89 12.04 22.85
N LEU A 44 9.51 11.30 21.92
CA LEU A 44 8.93 10.07 21.37
C LEU A 44 8.98 8.95 22.40
N ASN A 45 7.87 8.23 22.56
CA ASN A 45 7.74 7.23 23.64
C ASN A 45 7.02 5.96 23.16
N ALA A 46 7.79 4.88 22.98
CA ALA A 46 7.26 3.59 22.57
C ALA A 46 6.15 3.04 23.50
N SER A 47 6.26 3.28 24.82
CA SER A 47 5.25 2.81 25.78
C SER A 47 3.89 3.53 25.65
N GLU A 48 3.87 4.77 25.16
CA GLU A 48 2.61 5.45 24.84
C GLU A 48 2.03 4.93 23.52
N MET A 49 2.87 4.73 22.50
CA MET A 49 2.46 4.12 21.24
C MET A 49 1.87 2.73 21.46
N ASP A 50 2.47 1.91 22.33
CA ASP A 50 1.96 0.60 22.72
C ASP A 50 0.54 0.67 23.33
N LYS A 51 0.29 1.63 24.22
CA LYS A 51 -1.04 1.86 24.80
C LYS A 51 -2.07 2.26 23.76
N TRP A 52 -1.70 3.14 22.84
CA TRP A 52 -2.59 3.57 21.76
C TRP A 52 -2.87 2.43 20.79
N MET A 53 -1.85 1.67 20.38
CA MET A 53 -2.03 0.51 19.52
C MET A 53 -2.99 -0.50 20.15
N LYS A 54 -2.76 -0.85 21.42
CA LYS A 54 -3.63 -1.78 22.15
C LYS A 54 -5.07 -1.29 22.27
N TYR A 55 -5.28 0.02 22.40
CA TYR A 55 -6.63 0.60 22.47
C TYR A 55 -7.30 0.58 21.09
N LEU A 56 -6.62 1.09 20.06
CA LEU A 56 -7.17 1.28 18.72
C LEU A 56 -7.42 -0.05 17.98
N SER A 57 -6.66 -1.10 18.29
CA SER A 57 -6.82 -2.43 17.69
C SER A 57 -7.55 -3.45 18.57
N LYS A 58 -8.16 -3.02 19.68
CA LYS A 58 -8.87 -3.93 20.63
C LYS A 58 -10.07 -4.65 20.01
N GLU A 59 -10.74 -4.00 19.06
CA GLU A 59 -11.92 -4.48 18.36
C GLU A 59 -11.80 -4.28 16.86
N PRO A 60 -12.48 -5.09 16.03
CA PRO A 60 -12.62 -4.82 14.59
C PRO A 60 -13.25 -3.44 14.37
N HIS A 61 -12.57 -2.58 13.59
CA HIS A 61 -12.93 -1.17 13.45
C HIS A 61 -13.01 -0.72 11.98
N HIS A 62 -13.73 -1.50 11.17
CA HIS A 62 -13.99 -1.12 9.78
C HIS A 62 -14.90 0.13 9.70
N VAL A 63 -14.84 0.83 8.55
CA VAL A 63 -15.71 1.97 8.28
C VAL A 63 -17.20 1.64 8.54
N GLY A 64 -17.90 2.55 9.19
CA GLY A 64 -19.31 2.38 9.58
C GLY A 64 -19.55 1.48 10.79
N SER A 65 -18.51 0.90 11.41
CA SER A 65 -18.64 0.20 12.69
C SER A 65 -18.68 1.19 13.85
N LEU A 66 -19.26 0.75 14.99
CA LEU A 66 -19.23 1.56 16.21
C LEU A 66 -17.79 1.76 16.70
N ALA A 67 -16.96 0.71 16.67
CA ALA A 67 -15.57 0.78 17.08
C ALA A 67 -14.74 1.72 16.18
N GLY A 68 -15.00 1.77 14.86
CA GLY A 68 -14.37 2.74 13.94
C GLY A 68 -14.69 4.18 14.33
N LYS A 69 -15.97 4.47 14.65
CA LYS A 69 -16.36 5.80 15.14
C LYS A 69 -15.72 6.13 16.49
N GLU A 70 -15.71 5.19 17.45
CA GLU A 70 -15.06 5.38 18.75
C GLU A 70 -13.56 5.65 18.61
N ASN A 71 -12.89 5.00 17.64
CA ASN A 71 -11.48 5.25 17.34
C ASN A 71 -11.28 6.67 16.79
N ALA A 72 -12.13 7.15 15.86
CA ALA A 72 -12.08 8.52 15.36
C ALA A 72 -12.26 9.54 16.49
N GLU A 73 -13.28 9.34 17.36
CA GLU A 73 -13.52 10.20 18.52
C GLU A 73 -12.35 10.18 19.52
N TYR A 74 -11.74 9.02 19.75
CA TYR A 74 -10.56 8.89 20.63
C TYR A 74 -9.34 9.61 20.07
N ILE A 75 -9.05 9.48 18.76
CA ILE A 75 -7.97 10.18 18.07
C ILE A 75 -8.21 11.69 18.15
N ALA A 76 -9.43 12.17 17.89
CA ALA A 76 -9.78 13.59 18.01
C ALA A 76 -9.52 14.11 19.43
N GLN A 77 -9.97 13.41 20.46
CA GLN A 77 -9.73 13.78 21.86
C GLN A 77 -8.23 13.84 22.20
N LEU A 78 -7.40 12.96 21.66
CA LEU A 78 -5.96 13.03 21.86
C LEU A 78 -5.39 14.32 21.25
N PHE A 79 -5.72 14.66 20.01
CA PHE A 79 -5.28 15.89 19.36
C PHE A 79 -5.76 17.15 20.10
N GLU A 80 -7.04 17.21 20.50
CA GLU A 80 -7.58 18.31 21.30
C GLU A 80 -6.81 18.50 22.62
N SER A 81 -6.52 17.38 23.33
CA SER A 81 -5.77 17.40 24.59
C SER A 81 -4.36 17.97 24.45
N TRP A 82 -3.77 17.83 23.27
CA TRP A 82 -2.47 18.39 22.92
C TRP A 82 -2.55 19.83 22.44
N GLY A 83 -3.76 20.35 22.14
CA GLY A 83 -3.99 21.75 21.79
C GLY A 83 -4.01 22.03 20.29
N PHE A 84 -4.33 21.03 19.48
CA PHE A 84 -4.72 21.22 18.09
C PHE A 84 -6.14 21.76 17.99
N ASP A 85 -6.42 22.46 16.89
CA ASP A 85 -7.77 22.74 16.43
C ASP A 85 -8.27 21.52 15.66
N VAL A 86 -9.35 20.88 16.11
CA VAL A 86 -9.75 19.55 15.65
C VAL A 86 -11.17 19.55 15.12
N GLU A 87 -11.36 18.95 13.97
CA GLU A 87 -12.66 18.69 13.37
C GLU A 87 -12.79 17.22 12.96
N ILE A 88 -13.98 16.62 13.12
CA ILE A 88 -14.34 15.33 12.54
C ILE A 88 -15.24 15.63 11.36
N GLU A 89 -14.73 15.42 10.16
CA GLU A 89 -15.47 15.62 8.92
C GLU A 89 -16.16 14.33 8.48
N GLU A 90 -17.45 14.42 8.15
CA GLU A 90 -18.30 13.29 7.82
C GLU A 90 -18.55 13.20 6.32
N TYR A 91 -18.24 12.01 5.74
CA TYR A 91 -18.57 11.67 4.35
C TYR A 91 -19.56 10.52 4.29
N TYR A 92 -20.53 10.60 3.39
CA TYR A 92 -21.62 9.64 3.27
C TYR A 92 -21.41 8.76 2.05
N VAL A 93 -20.76 7.62 2.24
CA VAL A 93 -20.15 6.80 1.19
C VAL A 93 -20.83 5.44 1.04
N LEU A 94 -20.85 4.89 -0.18
CA LEU A 94 -21.46 3.59 -0.45
C LEU A 94 -20.50 2.47 -0.07
N ILE A 95 -20.82 1.71 0.98
CA ILE A 95 -20.02 0.57 1.43
C ILE A 95 -20.85 -0.72 1.40
N PRO A 96 -20.60 -1.62 0.45
CA PRO A 96 -21.29 -2.91 0.41
C PRO A 96 -20.79 -3.83 1.53
N THR A 97 -21.68 -4.28 2.40
CA THR A 97 -21.40 -5.28 3.44
C THR A 97 -22.11 -6.61 3.16
N PRO A 98 -21.52 -7.78 3.46
CA PRO A 98 -22.08 -9.06 3.06
C PRO A 98 -23.28 -9.48 3.89
N ILE A 99 -24.39 -9.88 3.23
CA ILE A 99 -25.57 -10.49 3.83
C ILE A 99 -25.57 -12.01 3.66
N ILE A 100 -25.28 -12.48 2.43
CA ILE A 100 -25.21 -13.90 2.09
C ILE A 100 -23.86 -14.19 1.46
N ARG A 101 -23.19 -15.22 1.98
CA ARG A 101 -21.96 -15.79 1.41
C ARG A 101 -22.07 -17.30 1.49
N GLU A 102 -22.33 -17.94 0.37
CA GLU A 102 -22.42 -19.39 0.26
C GLU A 102 -21.60 -19.88 -0.91
N LEU A 103 -20.75 -20.86 -0.66
CA LEU A 103 -19.95 -21.53 -1.67
C LEU A 103 -20.01 -23.04 -1.43
N SER A 104 -20.33 -23.80 -2.46
CA SER A 104 -20.37 -25.26 -2.37
C SER A 104 -19.79 -25.90 -3.63
N LEU A 105 -18.94 -26.89 -3.47
CA LEU A 105 -18.64 -27.86 -4.51
C LEU A 105 -19.84 -28.79 -4.60
N ILE A 106 -20.39 -28.99 -5.80
CA ILE A 106 -21.58 -29.81 -6.03
C ILE A 106 -21.29 -31.05 -6.91
N SER A 107 -20.12 -31.08 -7.53
CA SER A 107 -19.62 -32.20 -8.32
C SER A 107 -18.09 -32.16 -8.35
N PRO A 108 -17.38 -33.30 -8.34
CA PRO A 108 -17.86 -34.73 -8.29
C PRO A 108 -18.23 -35.16 -6.87
N THR A 109 -17.84 -34.38 -5.85
CA THR A 109 -18.16 -34.61 -4.44
C THR A 109 -18.89 -33.37 -3.88
N ILE A 110 -19.62 -33.54 -2.79
CA ILE A 110 -20.28 -32.43 -2.12
C ILE A 110 -19.37 -31.92 -1.03
N TYR A 111 -19.07 -30.59 -1.07
CA TYR A 111 -18.36 -29.89 -0.02
C TYR A 111 -18.97 -28.49 0.15
N LYS A 112 -19.24 -28.08 1.38
CA LYS A 112 -19.68 -26.73 1.70
C LYS A 112 -18.51 -25.98 2.34
N ALA A 113 -18.10 -24.86 1.75
CA ALA A 113 -17.03 -24.02 2.28
C ALA A 113 -17.40 -23.45 3.65
N THR A 114 -16.41 -23.36 4.54
CA THR A 114 -16.59 -22.85 5.89
C THR A 114 -16.75 -21.34 5.91
N LEU A 115 -15.97 -20.65 5.09
CA LEU A 115 -15.97 -19.18 4.92
C LEU A 115 -15.79 -18.42 6.25
N THR A 116 -15.09 -19.02 7.21
CA THR A 116 -14.80 -18.43 8.52
C THR A 116 -13.37 -18.67 8.92
N GLU A 117 -12.83 -17.77 9.71
CA GLU A 117 -11.50 -17.88 10.30
C GLU A 117 -11.64 -18.39 11.74
N ASP A 118 -10.71 -19.25 12.16
CA ASP A 118 -10.74 -19.87 13.49
C ASP A 118 -10.27 -18.89 14.57
N SER A 119 -10.87 -18.95 15.76
CA SER A 119 -10.33 -18.27 16.94
C SER A 119 -9.18 -19.10 17.53
N LEU A 120 -8.14 -18.44 17.98
CA LEU A 120 -6.91 -19.04 18.50
C LEU A 120 -6.77 -18.75 20.00
N VAL A 121 -6.51 -19.77 20.80
CA VAL A 121 -6.36 -19.61 22.26
C VAL A 121 -5.13 -18.75 22.61
N GLU A 122 -4.10 -18.83 21.78
CA GLU A 122 -2.87 -18.06 21.89
C GLU A 122 -3.06 -16.57 21.57
N ASP A 123 -4.16 -16.22 20.89
CA ASP A 123 -4.52 -14.87 20.53
C ASP A 123 -5.98 -14.56 20.92
N PRO A 124 -6.20 -14.05 22.12
CA PRO A 124 -7.54 -13.75 22.62
C PRO A 124 -8.34 -12.75 21.79
N SER A 125 -7.69 -11.86 21.05
CA SER A 125 -8.35 -10.90 20.16
C SER A 125 -9.19 -11.62 19.11
N THR A 126 -8.78 -12.80 18.65
CA THR A 126 -9.51 -13.58 17.64
C THR A 126 -10.88 -14.08 18.10
N PHE A 127 -11.19 -14.00 19.41
CA PHE A 127 -12.52 -14.30 19.96
C PHE A 127 -13.47 -13.10 19.97
N VAL A 128 -12.96 -11.89 19.75
CA VAL A 128 -13.78 -10.68 19.64
C VAL A 128 -14.51 -10.72 18.30
N ARG A 129 -15.84 -10.92 18.35
CA ARG A 129 -16.70 -11.07 17.16
C ARG A 129 -17.66 -9.89 16.97
N GLU A 130 -17.74 -9.00 17.93
CA GLU A 130 -18.48 -7.75 17.80
C GLU A 130 -17.83 -6.87 16.74
N ASN A 131 -18.62 -6.25 15.89
CA ASN A 131 -18.19 -5.47 14.73
C ASN A 131 -17.37 -6.25 13.66
N LEU A 132 -17.18 -7.56 13.79
CA LEU A 132 -16.42 -8.34 12.83
C LEU A 132 -17.20 -8.53 11.53
N LEU A 133 -16.69 -8.00 10.42
CA LEU A 133 -17.14 -8.40 9.09
C LEU A 133 -16.53 -9.76 8.70
N PRO A 134 -17.37 -10.69 8.21
CA PRO A 134 -16.84 -11.96 7.72
C PRO A 134 -15.95 -11.76 6.48
N PRO A 135 -15.09 -12.75 6.10
CA PRO A 135 -14.28 -12.63 4.89
C PRO A 135 -15.11 -12.37 3.63
N TYR A 136 -14.83 -11.28 2.92
CA TYR A 136 -15.48 -10.90 1.67
C TYR A 136 -14.59 -9.97 0.84
N ASN A 137 -14.97 -9.72 -0.40
CA ASN A 137 -14.39 -8.64 -1.19
C ASN A 137 -15.41 -7.50 -1.33
N ALA A 138 -15.08 -6.32 -0.82
CA ALA A 138 -15.90 -5.13 -1.01
C ALA A 138 -16.01 -4.79 -2.51
N PHE A 139 -17.17 -4.27 -2.91
CA PHE A 139 -17.55 -4.00 -4.30
C PHE A 139 -17.60 -5.23 -5.22
N SER A 140 -17.63 -6.46 -4.64
CA SER A 140 -18.21 -7.60 -5.32
C SER A 140 -19.73 -7.38 -5.47
N ILE A 141 -20.32 -7.86 -6.54
CA ILE A 141 -21.77 -7.72 -6.76
C ILE A 141 -22.58 -8.92 -6.25
N ASP A 142 -23.88 -8.70 -6.08
CA ASP A 142 -24.84 -9.77 -5.84
C ASP A 142 -24.83 -10.78 -7.01
N GLY A 143 -24.97 -12.06 -6.69
CA GLY A 143 -25.08 -13.07 -7.72
C GLY A 143 -25.32 -14.47 -7.17
N LYS A 144 -26.09 -15.24 -7.94
CA LYS A 144 -26.32 -16.66 -7.68
C LYS A 144 -25.99 -17.42 -8.95
N VAL A 145 -24.82 -18.06 -8.95
CA VAL A 145 -24.27 -18.70 -10.16
C VAL A 145 -23.84 -20.15 -9.85
N GLU A 146 -23.84 -20.96 -10.90
CA GLU A 146 -23.36 -22.32 -10.89
C GLU A 146 -22.53 -22.54 -12.15
N GLY A 147 -21.35 -23.14 -12.02
CA GLY A 147 -20.46 -23.36 -13.15
C GLY A 147 -19.28 -24.25 -12.85
N GLU A 148 -18.61 -24.67 -13.92
CA GLU A 148 -17.33 -25.39 -13.85
C GLU A 148 -16.21 -24.44 -13.43
N LEU A 149 -15.21 -24.98 -12.71
CA LEU A 149 -14.01 -24.24 -12.32
C LEU A 149 -12.95 -24.24 -13.40
N VAL A 150 -12.31 -23.10 -13.60
CA VAL A 150 -11.06 -22.93 -14.35
C VAL A 150 -10.04 -22.25 -13.47
N PHE A 151 -8.87 -22.87 -13.31
CA PHE A 151 -7.75 -22.30 -12.56
C PHE A 151 -6.96 -21.34 -13.46
N VAL A 152 -6.93 -20.08 -13.05
CA VAL A 152 -6.33 -18.98 -13.84
C VAL A 152 -5.04 -18.44 -13.22
N ASN A 153 -4.33 -19.27 -12.42
CA ASN A 153 -3.10 -18.86 -11.73
C ASN A 153 -3.28 -17.57 -10.92
N TYR A 154 -2.59 -16.49 -11.25
CA TYR A 154 -2.79 -15.16 -10.64
C TYR A 154 -3.82 -14.29 -11.37
N GLY A 155 -4.42 -14.78 -12.47
CA GLY A 155 -5.42 -14.04 -13.26
C GLY A 155 -4.85 -12.85 -14.00
N MET A 156 -3.57 -12.92 -14.39
CA MET A 156 -2.89 -11.90 -15.20
C MET A 156 -3.15 -12.14 -16.71
N PRO A 157 -2.97 -11.13 -17.57
CA PRO A 157 -3.17 -11.30 -19.02
C PRO A 157 -2.44 -12.50 -19.60
N GLN A 158 -1.18 -12.73 -19.22
CA GLN A 158 -0.35 -13.83 -19.67
C GLN A 158 -0.90 -15.21 -19.24
N ASP A 159 -1.60 -15.28 -18.11
CA ASP A 159 -2.22 -16.52 -17.63
C ASP A 159 -3.35 -16.93 -18.58
N TYR A 160 -4.13 -15.99 -19.07
CA TYR A 160 -5.20 -16.25 -20.04
C TYR A 160 -4.65 -16.65 -21.42
N GLU A 161 -3.52 -16.12 -21.86
CA GLU A 161 -2.84 -16.57 -23.09
C GLU A 161 -2.41 -18.03 -22.99
N ILE A 162 -1.93 -18.45 -21.83
CA ILE A 162 -1.57 -19.85 -21.58
C ILE A 162 -2.82 -20.73 -21.64
N LEU A 163 -3.95 -20.32 -21.04
CA LEU A 163 -5.22 -21.06 -21.14
C LEU A 163 -5.69 -21.18 -22.60
N ASP A 164 -5.61 -20.11 -23.36
CA ASP A 164 -5.96 -20.12 -24.80
C ASP A 164 -5.14 -21.16 -25.57
N ARG A 165 -3.85 -21.34 -25.25
CA ARG A 165 -2.97 -22.34 -25.88
C ARG A 165 -3.40 -23.78 -25.56
N TYR A 166 -4.01 -24.00 -24.40
CA TYR A 166 -4.61 -25.29 -24.03
C TYR A 166 -6.04 -25.47 -24.59
N GLY A 167 -6.57 -24.46 -25.31
CA GLY A 167 -7.95 -24.46 -25.81
C GLY A 167 -8.98 -24.31 -24.69
N ILE A 168 -8.60 -23.70 -23.58
CA ILE A 168 -9.45 -23.50 -22.41
C ILE A 168 -9.84 -22.02 -22.32
N ASP A 169 -11.14 -21.75 -22.30
CA ASP A 169 -11.70 -20.43 -22.02
C ASP A 169 -12.43 -20.42 -20.67
N VAL A 170 -12.67 -19.23 -20.14
CA VAL A 170 -13.42 -19.01 -18.90
C VAL A 170 -14.88 -18.59 -19.16
N LYS A 171 -15.29 -18.49 -20.42
CA LYS A 171 -16.63 -18.01 -20.78
C LYS A 171 -17.71 -18.93 -20.21
N GLY A 172 -18.62 -18.35 -19.44
CA GLY A 172 -19.70 -19.07 -18.76
C GLY A 172 -19.22 -19.96 -17.61
N LYS A 173 -17.95 -19.85 -17.20
CA LYS A 173 -17.34 -20.64 -16.12
C LYS A 173 -16.96 -19.76 -14.94
N ILE A 174 -16.51 -20.35 -13.85
CA ILE A 174 -16.05 -19.64 -12.66
C ILE A 174 -14.52 -19.72 -12.61
N ALA A 175 -13.87 -18.56 -12.57
CA ALA A 175 -12.42 -18.49 -12.43
C ALA A 175 -12.01 -18.68 -10.97
N ILE A 176 -10.96 -19.47 -10.70
CA ILE A 176 -10.30 -19.52 -9.39
C ILE A 176 -8.86 -19.03 -9.55
N ALA A 177 -8.50 -17.99 -8.79
CA ALA A 177 -7.22 -17.29 -8.87
C ALA A 177 -6.49 -17.29 -7.53
N LYS A 178 -5.15 -17.20 -7.58
CA LYS A 178 -4.31 -16.90 -6.42
C LYS A 178 -4.27 -15.38 -6.18
N TYR A 179 -4.18 -14.95 -4.91
CA TYR A 179 -3.72 -13.61 -4.56
C TYR A 179 -2.28 -13.38 -5.03
N GLY A 180 -1.88 -12.13 -5.21
CA GLY A 180 -0.52 -11.76 -5.59
C GLY A 180 -0.37 -11.35 -7.06
N LYS A 181 0.81 -10.85 -7.40
CA LYS A 181 1.26 -10.38 -8.72
C LYS A 181 0.58 -9.12 -9.26
N SER A 182 -0.58 -8.73 -8.74
CA SER A 182 -1.29 -7.50 -9.11
C SER A 182 -2.28 -7.08 -8.03
N TRP A 183 -2.87 -5.90 -8.20
CA TRP A 183 -4.07 -5.48 -7.48
C TRP A 183 -5.16 -6.55 -7.59
N ARG A 184 -5.82 -6.86 -6.48
CA ARG A 184 -6.80 -7.98 -6.44
C ARG A 184 -8.00 -7.78 -7.37
N GLY A 185 -8.43 -6.53 -7.56
CA GLY A 185 -9.57 -6.18 -8.44
C GLY A 185 -9.33 -6.44 -9.93
N ILE A 186 -8.07 -6.48 -10.38
CA ILE A 186 -7.73 -6.84 -11.78
C ILE A 186 -8.14 -8.28 -12.10
N LYS A 187 -8.08 -9.19 -11.14
CA LYS A 187 -8.41 -10.61 -11.35
C LYS A 187 -9.88 -10.81 -11.78
N PRO A 188 -10.90 -10.31 -11.05
CA PRO A 188 -12.28 -10.41 -11.51
C PRO A 188 -12.58 -9.50 -12.71
N LYS A 189 -11.91 -8.35 -12.87
CA LYS A 189 -12.05 -7.50 -14.04
C LYS A 189 -11.70 -8.27 -15.31
N LEU A 190 -10.49 -8.82 -15.40
CA LEU A 190 -10.04 -9.60 -16.56
C LEU A 190 -10.87 -10.86 -16.76
N ALA A 191 -11.22 -11.58 -15.68
CA ALA A 191 -12.09 -12.76 -15.77
C ALA A 191 -13.45 -12.41 -16.38
N GLY A 192 -14.07 -11.31 -15.92
CA GLY A 192 -15.36 -10.82 -16.44
C GLY A 192 -15.27 -10.35 -17.90
N GLU A 193 -14.23 -9.64 -18.28
CA GLU A 193 -13.97 -9.23 -19.69
C GLU A 193 -13.82 -10.44 -20.62
N LYS A 194 -13.30 -11.57 -20.11
CA LYS A 194 -13.22 -12.83 -20.85
C LYS A 194 -14.47 -13.71 -20.72
N GLY A 195 -15.53 -13.21 -20.07
CA GLY A 195 -16.83 -13.85 -19.99
C GLY A 195 -17.01 -14.84 -18.85
N ALA A 196 -16.13 -14.86 -17.86
CA ALA A 196 -16.37 -15.59 -16.61
C ALA A 196 -17.61 -15.04 -15.88
N ILE A 197 -18.34 -15.93 -15.18
CA ILE A 197 -19.57 -15.57 -14.47
C ILE A 197 -19.35 -15.30 -12.98
N ALA A 198 -18.20 -15.64 -12.45
CA ALA A 198 -17.72 -15.30 -11.09
C ALA A 198 -16.21 -15.52 -10.97
N THR A 199 -15.63 -14.99 -9.89
CA THR A 199 -14.23 -15.25 -9.52
C THR A 199 -14.13 -15.65 -8.04
N ILE A 200 -13.36 -16.70 -7.76
CA ILE A 200 -12.92 -17.10 -6.43
C ILE A 200 -11.45 -16.72 -6.29
N ILE A 201 -11.06 -16.10 -5.18
CA ILE A 201 -9.66 -15.71 -4.94
C ILE A 201 -9.19 -16.39 -3.64
N TYR A 202 -7.99 -16.98 -3.62
CA TYR A 202 -7.41 -17.59 -2.43
C TYR A 202 -5.93 -17.24 -2.28
N SER A 203 -5.44 -17.22 -1.04
CA SER A 203 -4.00 -17.16 -0.75
C SER A 203 -3.40 -18.56 -0.89
N ASP A 204 -2.42 -18.73 -1.79
CA ASP A 204 -1.73 -20.01 -1.90
C ASP A 204 -0.68 -20.13 -0.79
N PRO A 205 -0.60 -21.27 -0.07
CA PRO A 205 0.34 -21.41 1.05
C PRO A 205 1.82 -21.38 0.65
N ALA A 206 2.16 -21.47 -0.64
CA ALA A 206 3.52 -21.23 -1.12
C ALA A 206 3.92 -19.74 -1.09
N ASP A 207 2.97 -18.82 -1.10
CA ASP A 207 3.22 -17.39 -1.16
C ASP A 207 3.32 -16.74 0.24
N ASP A 208 2.41 -17.08 1.16
CA ASP A 208 2.30 -16.48 2.49
C ASP A 208 1.86 -17.44 3.63
N GLY A 209 1.88 -18.75 3.38
CA GLY A 209 1.52 -19.79 4.34
C GLY A 209 2.69 -20.73 4.69
N TYR A 210 2.37 -22.01 4.95
CA TYR A 210 3.37 -23.02 5.40
C TYR A 210 4.50 -23.27 4.40
N GLY A 211 4.37 -22.87 3.15
CA GLY A 211 5.43 -22.99 2.14
C GLY A 211 6.59 -22.03 2.36
N VAL A 212 6.40 -20.98 3.16
CA VAL A 212 7.43 -19.98 3.48
C VAL A 212 7.89 -19.99 4.93
N GLY A 213 7.14 -20.60 5.85
CA GLY A 213 7.53 -20.73 7.25
C GLY A 213 6.40 -21.23 8.15
N ASP A 214 6.66 -21.21 9.46
CA ASP A 214 5.67 -21.63 10.44
C ASP A 214 4.45 -20.70 10.43
N VAL A 215 3.27 -21.31 10.48
CA VAL A 215 2.01 -20.56 10.43
C VAL A 215 1.54 -20.11 11.82
N TYR A 216 0.77 -19.05 11.84
CA TYR A 216 0.21 -18.51 13.08
C TYR A 216 -0.70 -19.52 13.79
N PRO A 217 -0.59 -19.69 15.13
CA PRO A 217 0.16 -18.86 16.09
C PRO A 217 1.62 -19.28 16.35
N LYS A 218 2.12 -20.38 15.79
CA LYS A 218 3.51 -20.83 16.01
C LYS A 218 4.55 -19.99 15.29
N GLY A 219 4.18 -19.36 14.20
CA GLY A 219 4.98 -18.44 13.42
C GLY A 219 4.12 -17.35 12.79
N PRO A 220 4.68 -16.46 11.97
CA PRO A 220 3.97 -15.28 11.48
C PRO A 220 3.09 -15.52 10.26
N PHE A 221 3.20 -16.68 9.58
CA PHE A 221 2.57 -16.88 8.29
C PHE A 221 1.11 -17.34 8.41
N LYS A 222 0.41 -17.25 7.29
CA LYS A 222 -1.03 -17.52 7.18
C LYS A 222 -1.36 -18.99 7.48
N ASN A 223 -2.23 -19.22 8.46
CA ASN A 223 -2.78 -20.54 8.74
C ASN A 223 -3.86 -20.92 7.72
N ASP A 224 -4.33 -22.18 7.78
CA ASP A 224 -5.23 -22.73 6.77
C ASP A 224 -6.64 -22.12 6.76
N SER A 225 -7.07 -21.48 7.85
CA SER A 225 -8.37 -20.82 7.94
C SER A 225 -8.33 -19.33 7.53
N ALA A 226 -7.15 -18.74 7.51
CA ALA A 226 -6.98 -17.31 7.24
C ALA A 226 -7.47 -16.90 5.85
N VAL A 227 -8.18 -15.79 5.78
CA VAL A 227 -8.72 -15.26 4.52
C VAL A 227 -8.33 -13.78 4.38
N GLN A 228 -7.67 -13.44 3.29
CA GLN A 228 -7.43 -12.04 2.94
C GLN A 228 -8.73 -11.41 2.44
N ARG A 229 -9.23 -10.43 3.18
CA ARG A 229 -10.31 -9.51 2.74
C ARG A 229 -9.76 -8.54 1.71
N GLY A 230 -10.56 -7.58 1.30
CA GLY A 230 -10.11 -6.45 0.50
C GLY A 230 -11.10 -6.04 -0.57
N SER A 231 -10.98 -4.81 -1.05
CA SER A 231 -11.79 -4.30 -2.13
C SER A 231 -11.38 -4.89 -3.49
N VAL A 232 -12.36 -5.16 -4.35
CA VAL A 232 -12.18 -5.49 -5.77
C VAL A 232 -12.70 -4.40 -6.69
N MET A 233 -12.97 -3.23 -6.13
CA MET A 233 -13.26 -2.01 -6.88
C MET A 233 -12.14 -1.73 -7.90
N ASP A 234 -12.46 -1.20 -9.06
CA ASP A 234 -11.47 -0.78 -10.05
C ASP A 234 -10.81 0.56 -9.63
N MET A 235 -10.17 0.53 -8.46
CA MET A 235 -9.48 1.65 -7.83
C MET A 235 -8.36 2.23 -8.71
N PRO A 236 -7.60 1.45 -9.52
CA PRO A 236 -6.66 2.03 -10.47
C PRO A 236 -7.30 2.94 -11.53
N THR A 237 -8.58 2.73 -11.85
CA THR A 237 -9.33 3.61 -12.73
C THR A 237 -9.76 4.89 -12.00
N TYR A 238 -10.35 4.76 -10.81
CA TYR A 238 -10.70 5.88 -9.95
C TYR A 238 -10.91 5.42 -8.49
N PRO A 239 -10.18 5.97 -7.49
CA PRO A 239 -10.42 5.76 -6.06
C PRO A 239 -11.59 6.62 -5.56
N GLY A 240 -11.95 6.47 -4.27
CA GLY A 240 -13.02 7.24 -3.65
C GLY A 240 -14.40 6.58 -3.78
N ASP A 241 -15.46 7.28 -3.34
CA ASP A 241 -16.82 6.77 -3.40
C ASP A 241 -17.27 6.57 -4.85
N VAL A 242 -17.75 5.38 -5.15
CA VAL A 242 -18.14 4.98 -6.52
C VAL A 242 -19.29 5.79 -7.09
N LEU A 243 -20.05 6.50 -6.26
CA LEU A 243 -21.22 7.30 -6.65
C LEU A 243 -20.92 8.80 -6.75
N THR A 244 -19.76 9.27 -6.28
CA THR A 244 -19.41 10.70 -6.26
C THR A 244 -18.03 11.01 -6.88
N PRO A 245 -17.61 10.35 -7.98
CA PRO A 245 -16.27 10.59 -8.53
C PRO A 245 -16.08 12.07 -8.90
N GLY A 246 -15.02 12.70 -8.36
CA GLY A 246 -14.66 14.08 -8.63
C GLY A 246 -15.33 15.13 -7.75
N ILE A 247 -16.15 14.73 -6.78
CA ILE A 247 -16.80 15.63 -5.81
C ILE A 247 -16.87 14.94 -4.44
N GLY A 248 -16.62 15.65 -3.35
CA GLY A 248 -16.72 15.09 -2.01
C GLY A 248 -18.11 14.51 -1.70
N ALA A 249 -18.18 13.30 -1.15
CA ALA A 249 -19.41 12.58 -0.79
C ALA A 249 -20.12 13.19 0.42
N THR A 250 -20.35 14.50 0.40
CA THR A 250 -21.10 15.21 1.44
C THR A 250 -22.57 14.77 1.48
N LYS A 251 -23.28 15.16 2.54
CA LYS A 251 -24.70 14.82 2.72
C LYS A 251 -25.58 15.27 1.53
N THR A 252 -25.21 16.34 0.86
CA THR A 252 -25.95 16.95 -0.24
C THR A 252 -25.34 16.70 -1.62
N ALA A 253 -24.27 15.92 -1.70
CA ALA A 253 -23.58 15.62 -2.94
C ALA A 253 -24.53 14.95 -3.97
N LYS A 254 -24.40 15.32 -5.24
CA LYS A 254 -25.10 14.67 -6.33
C LYS A 254 -24.43 13.34 -6.62
N ARG A 255 -25.19 12.26 -6.50
CA ARG A 255 -24.69 10.90 -6.71
C ARG A 255 -25.08 10.35 -8.09
N LEU A 256 -24.18 9.54 -8.65
CA LEU A 256 -24.49 8.69 -9.80
C LEU A 256 -25.51 7.62 -9.40
N SER A 257 -26.21 7.06 -10.39
CA SER A 257 -26.92 5.79 -10.19
C SER A 257 -25.92 4.63 -10.11
N PHE A 258 -26.34 3.50 -9.57
CA PHE A 258 -25.51 2.29 -9.47
C PHE A 258 -25.02 1.80 -10.85
N GLU A 259 -25.86 1.94 -11.88
CA GLU A 259 -25.56 1.55 -13.26
C GLU A 259 -24.50 2.46 -13.90
N GLU A 260 -24.41 3.71 -13.48
CA GLU A 260 -23.40 4.68 -13.94
C GLU A 260 -22.06 4.54 -13.24
N ALA A 261 -22.00 3.83 -12.09
CA ALA A 261 -20.77 3.60 -11.35
C ALA A 261 -19.85 2.63 -12.11
N THR A 262 -18.80 3.16 -12.72
CA THR A 262 -17.92 2.40 -13.64
C THR A 262 -16.90 1.53 -12.92
N THR A 263 -16.58 1.84 -11.68
CA THR A 263 -15.53 1.19 -10.88
C THR A 263 -16.02 -0.03 -10.08
N ILE A 264 -17.33 -0.28 -10.05
CA ILE A 264 -17.90 -1.47 -9.42
C ILE A 264 -17.63 -2.71 -10.29
N THR A 265 -17.20 -3.81 -9.66
CA THR A 265 -16.96 -5.10 -10.32
C THR A 265 -18.22 -5.59 -11.06
N LYS A 266 -18.04 -6.26 -12.20
CA LYS A 266 -19.17 -6.70 -13.05
C LYS A 266 -19.61 -8.15 -12.81
N ILE A 267 -18.89 -8.92 -12.02
CA ILE A 267 -19.17 -10.32 -11.67
C ILE A 267 -19.01 -10.54 -10.15
N PRO A 268 -19.72 -11.53 -9.56
CA PRO A 268 -19.54 -11.89 -8.16
C PRO A 268 -18.12 -12.35 -7.86
N VAL A 269 -17.55 -11.94 -6.71
CA VAL A 269 -16.20 -12.26 -6.26
C VAL A 269 -16.24 -12.70 -4.80
N LEU A 270 -15.54 -13.78 -4.46
CA LEU A 270 -15.45 -14.27 -3.08
C LEU A 270 -14.01 -14.69 -2.75
N PRO A 271 -13.41 -14.16 -1.66
CA PRO A 271 -12.15 -14.65 -1.14
C PRO A 271 -12.40 -15.88 -0.25
N ILE A 272 -11.50 -16.85 -0.32
CA ILE A 272 -11.55 -18.05 0.50
C ILE A 272 -10.18 -18.39 1.09
N SER A 273 -10.19 -19.17 2.16
CA SER A 273 -9.00 -19.76 2.75
C SER A 273 -8.41 -20.85 1.86
N TYR A 274 -7.12 -21.19 2.05
CA TYR A 274 -6.58 -22.35 1.35
C TYR A 274 -7.12 -23.68 1.89
N ARG A 275 -7.71 -23.70 3.10
CA ARG A 275 -8.52 -24.81 3.62
C ARG A 275 -9.73 -25.08 2.72
N ASP A 276 -10.47 -24.03 2.35
CA ASP A 276 -11.64 -24.12 1.48
C ASP A 276 -11.25 -24.31 0.00
N ALA A 277 -10.10 -23.78 -0.43
CA ALA A 277 -9.61 -23.95 -1.80
C ALA A 277 -9.15 -25.37 -2.10
N LEU A 278 -8.59 -26.08 -1.11
CA LEU A 278 -8.04 -27.44 -1.28
C LEU A 278 -9.06 -28.43 -1.87
N PRO A 279 -10.29 -28.62 -1.33
CA PRO A 279 -11.26 -29.56 -1.92
C PRO A 279 -11.73 -29.12 -3.30
N LEU A 280 -11.82 -27.81 -3.58
CA LEU A 280 -12.22 -27.30 -4.90
C LEU A 280 -11.16 -27.63 -5.96
N LEU A 281 -9.90 -27.30 -5.68
CA LEU A 281 -8.77 -27.55 -6.58
C LEU A 281 -8.47 -29.04 -6.74
N SER A 282 -8.64 -29.86 -5.67
CA SER A 282 -8.49 -31.31 -5.73
C SER A 282 -9.52 -31.98 -6.64
N ALA A 283 -10.71 -31.38 -6.76
CA ALA A 283 -11.79 -31.91 -7.59
C ALA A 283 -11.65 -31.55 -9.08
N MET A 284 -10.73 -30.63 -9.41
CA MET A 284 -10.51 -30.18 -10.79
C MET A 284 -9.88 -31.30 -11.65
N GLY A 285 -10.17 -31.27 -12.94
CA GLY A 285 -9.60 -32.15 -13.95
C GLY A 285 -8.99 -31.35 -15.11
N GLY A 286 -8.91 -31.98 -16.26
CA GLY A 286 -8.26 -31.41 -17.42
C GLY A 286 -6.74 -31.54 -17.39
N PRO A 287 -6.00 -30.79 -18.21
CA PRO A 287 -4.54 -30.81 -18.25
C PRO A 287 -3.92 -30.37 -16.90
N ALA A 288 -2.79 -30.99 -16.53
CA ALA A 288 -1.98 -30.48 -15.42
C ALA A 288 -1.42 -29.10 -15.78
N VAL A 289 -1.33 -28.21 -14.77
CA VAL A 289 -0.82 -26.87 -14.95
C VAL A 289 0.66 -26.86 -15.37
N PRO A 290 1.16 -25.80 -16.02
CA PRO A 290 2.59 -25.53 -16.18
C PRO A 290 3.31 -25.55 -14.82
N LYS A 291 4.60 -25.88 -14.83
CA LYS A 291 5.40 -25.99 -13.59
C LYS A 291 5.34 -24.71 -12.75
N GLU A 292 5.34 -23.57 -13.41
CA GLU A 292 5.38 -22.23 -12.81
C GLU A 292 4.06 -21.84 -12.14
N TRP A 293 2.97 -22.56 -12.44
CA TRP A 293 1.65 -22.31 -11.86
C TRP A 293 1.37 -23.13 -10.60
N ARG A 294 2.23 -24.10 -10.31
CA ARG A 294 2.06 -24.95 -9.13
C ARG A 294 2.13 -24.12 -7.86
N GLY A 295 1.21 -24.37 -6.95
CA GLY A 295 1.18 -23.77 -5.62
C GLY A 295 1.70 -24.74 -4.55
N GLY A 296 1.46 -24.39 -3.30
CA GLY A 296 1.91 -25.13 -2.12
C GLY A 296 0.94 -26.19 -1.61
N LEU A 297 -0.27 -26.31 -2.17
CA LEU A 297 -1.20 -27.35 -1.72
C LEU A 297 -0.72 -28.76 -2.13
N PRO A 298 -0.95 -29.80 -1.32
CA PRO A 298 -0.46 -31.17 -1.56
C PRO A 298 -1.32 -31.92 -2.62
N ILE A 299 -1.48 -31.32 -3.80
CA ILE A 299 -2.30 -31.83 -4.92
C ILE A 299 -1.56 -31.72 -6.25
N THR A 300 -2.07 -32.42 -7.27
CA THR A 300 -1.76 -32.08 -8.65
C THR A 300 -2.71 -30.96 -9.08
N TYR A 301 -2.18 -29.81 -9.41
CA TYR A 301 -2.97 -28.69 -9.93
C TYR A 301 -3.36 -28.94 -11.38
N HIS A 302 -4.64 -28.73 -11.70
CA HIS A 302 -5.21 -28.89 -13.04
C HIS A 302 -5.80 -27.56 -13.52
N LEU A 303 -5.75 -27.32 -14.84
CA LEU A 303 -6.31 -26.12 -15.45
C LEU A 303 -7.84 -26.08 -15.42
N GLY A 304 -8.50 -27.27 -15.46
CA GLY A 304 -9.92 -27.34 -15.75
C GLY A 304 -10.20 -27.16 -17.27
N PRO A 305 -11.46 -26.99 -17.70
CA PRO A 305 -12.61 -27.42 -16.93
C PRO A 305 -12.59 -28.92 -16.72
N GLY A 306 -13.29 -29.39 -15.71
CA GLY A 306 -13.35 -30.83 -15.36
C GLY A 306 -14.61 -31.13 -14.56
N PRO A 307 -14.61 -32.19 -13.76
CA PRO A 307 -15.80 -32.58 -13.00
C PRO A 307 -16.15 -31.55 -11.89
N ALA A 308 -15.23 -30.64 -11.53
CA ALA A 308 -15.47 -29.68 -10.48
C ALA A 308 -16.50 -28.63 -10.89
N LYS A 309 -17.69 -28.68 -10.28
CA LYS A 309 -18.73 -27.68 -10.40
C LYS A 309 -19.01 -27.08 -9.03
N ILE A 310 -19.12 -25.75 -8.98
CA ILE A 310 -19.45 -25.03 -7.76
C ILE A 310 -20.73 -24.23 -7.92
N LYS A 311 -21.36 -23.96 -6.76
CA LYS A 311 -22.47 -23.04 -6.63
C LYS A 311 -22.03 -21.93 -5.69
N LEU A 312 -22.15 -20.69 -6.15
CA LEU A 312 -21.87 -19.46 -5.43
C LEU A 312 -23.16 -18.64 -5.28
N ASN A 313 -23.42 -18.13 -4.08
CA ASN A 313 -24.53 -17.23 -3.79
C ASN A 313 -24.03 -16.11 -2.90
N LEU A 314 -24.01 -14.90 -3.44
CA LEU A 314 -23.61 -13.67 -2.75
C LEU A 314 -24.73 -12.66 -2.74
N LYS A 315 -24.93 -11.99 -1.61
CA LYS A 315 -25.81 -10.85 -1.48
C LYS A 315 -25.20 -9.84 -0.54
N PHE A 316 -25.26 -8.58 -0.91
CA PHE A 316 -24.71 -7.46 -0.14
C PHE A 316 -25.80 -6.48 0.28
N ASN A 317 -25.54 -5.78 1.37
CA ASN A 317 -26.25 -4.60 1.79
C ASN A 317 -25.59 -3.39 1.12
N TRP A 318 -26.26 -2.79 0.16
CA TRP A 318 -25.80 -1.62 -0.60
C TRP A 318 -26.33 -0.34 0.03
N GLN A 319 -25.82 -0.01 1.22
CA GLN A 319 -26.25 1.19 1.95
C GLN A 319 -25.09 2.17 2.08
N THR A 320 -25.44 3.45 2.08
CA THR A 320 -24.52 4.52 2.46
C THR A 320 -24.22 4.43 3.96
N THR A 321 -22.96 4.55 4.32
CA THR A 321 -22.49 4.67 5.70
C THR A 321 -21.71 5.97 5.88
N THR A 322 -21.44 6.34 7.12
CA THR A 322 -20.64 7.53 7.41
C THR A 322 -19.19 7.14 7.63
N ALA A 323 -18.28 7.80 6.91
CA ALA A 323 -16.85 7.80 7.17
C ALA A 323 -16.50 9.05 8.00
N TYR A 324 -15.58 8.91 8.96
CA TYR A 324 -15.21 9.93 9.94
C TYR A 324 -13.73 10.29 9.79
N ASN A 325 -13.40 11.31 9.02
CA ASN A 325 -12.05 11.85 8.93
C ASN A 325 -11.75 12.78 10.10
N VAL A 326 -10.63 12.57 10.79
CA VAL A 326 -10.19 13.45 11.87
C VAL A 326 -9.12 14.38 11.35
N ILE A 327 -9.39 15.68 11.35
CA ILE A 327 -8.50 16.72 10.87
C ILE A 327 -8.04 17.58 12.06
N ALA A 328 -6.75 17.61 12.34
CA ALA A 328 -6.15 18.31 13.46
C ALA A 328 -5.12 19.35 12.98
N LYS A 329 -5.42 20.63 13.15
CA LYS A 329 -4.66 21.75 12.62
C LYS A 329 -3.84 22.45 13.71
N LEU A 330 -2.56 22.69 13.43
CA LEU A 330 -1.67 23.55 14.22
C LEU A 330 -1.22 24.72 13.35
N ASN A 331 -1.82 25.89 13.54
CA ASN A 331 -1.52 27.08 12.72
C ASN A 331 -0.05 27.48 12.83
N GLY A 332 0.55 27.78 11.69
CA GLY A 332 1.91 28.28 11.57
C GLY A 332 2.10 29.66 12.20
N SER A 333 3.30 29.93 12.69
CA SER A 333 3.63 31.21 13.34
C SER A 333 3.98 32.32 12.36
N LEU A 334 4.40 31.99 11.13
CA LEU A 334 4.87 32.97 10.13
C LEU A 334 4.13 32.83 8.78
N TYR A 335 3.88 31.60 8.34
CA TYR A 335 3.22 31.26 7.08
C TYR A 335 1.97 30.38 7.34
N PRO A 336 0.90 30.92 7.96
CA PRO A 336 -0.28 30.13 8.33
C PRO A 336 -1.04 29.59 7.13
N ASP A 337 -0.89 30.18 5.95
CA ASP A 337 -1.55 29.78 4.71
C ASP A 337 -0.72 28.78 3.87
N GLU A 338 0.47 28.38 4.33
CA GLU A 338 1.26 27.32 3.73
C GLU A 338 1.16 26.06 4.60
N TRP A 339 0.66 24.95 4.03
CA TRP A 339 0.30 23.76 4.80
C TRP A 339 1.18 22.56 4.50
N VAL A 340 1.62 21.87 5.53
CA VAL A 340 2.20 20.53 5.47
C VAL A 340 1.17 19.57 6.02
N ILE A 341 0.70 18.64 5.19
CA ILE A 341 -0.28 17.62 5.61
C ILE A 341 0.44 16.31 5.91
N ARG A 342 0.08 15.71 7.03
CA ARG A 342 0.58 14.44 7.52
C ARG A 342 -0.59 13.49 7.74
N GLY A 343 -0.69 12.40 6.94
CA GLY A 343 -1.83 11.51 6.96
C GLY A 343 -1.50 10.05 7.27
N ASN A 344 -2.48 9.36 7.83
CA ASN A 344 -2.55 7.91 8.01
C ASN A 344 -4.02 7.52 8.14
N HIS A 345 -4.43 6.36 7.65
CA HIS A 345 -5.80 5.92 7.93
C HIS A 345 -5.94 5.27 9.31
N HIS A 346 -7.19 5.12 9.75
CA HIS A 346 -7.52 4.55 11.06
C HIS A 346 -8.58 3.45 11.01
N ASP A 347 -9.21 3.22 9.85
CA ASP A 347 -10.06 2.06 9.63
C ASP A 347 -9.24 0.82 9.31
N GLY A 348 -9.75 -0.35 9.62
CA GLY A 348 -9.10 -1.62 9.30
C GLY A 348 -10.14 -2.68 8.92
N TRP A 349 -9.75 -3.71 8.15
CA TRP A 349 -10.65 -4.82 7.84
C TRP A 349 -11.11 -5.58 9.09
N ASN A 350 -10.27 -5.58 10.13
CA ASN A 350 -10.49 -6.24 11.41
C ASN A 350 -9.87 -5.42 12.53
N HIS A 351 -8.95 -6.04 13.31
CA HIS A 351 -8.20 -5.38 14.38
C HIS A 351 -7.16 -4.39 13.88
N GLY A 352 -6.64 -4.57 12.66
CA GLY A 352 -5.81 -3.62 11.97
C GLY A 352 -4.54 -3.17 12.69
N ALA A 353 -3.95 -4.02 13.54
CA ALA A 353 -2.81 -3.62 14.36
C ALA A 353 -1.58 -3.26 13.53
N ALA A 354 -1.33 -4.01 12.45
CA ALA A 354 -0.30 -3.69 11.48
C ALA A 354 -0.78 -2.66 10.46
N ASP A 355 -1.96 -2.89 9.91
CA ASP A 355 -2.59 -2.14 8.84
C ASP A 355 -3.95 -1.61 9.33
N PRO A 356 -4.03 -0.29 9.74
CA PRO A 356 -3.00 0.75 9.67
C PRO A 356 -2.47 1.26 11.02
N ILE A 357 -2.87 0.65 12.14
CA ILE A 357 -2.65 1.25 13.48
C ILE A 357 -1.16 1.41 13.79
N SER A 358 -0.28 0.59 13.20
CA SER A 358 1.17 0.73 13.38
C SER A 358 1.74 2.06 12.87
N GLY A 359 1.22 2.58 11.76
CA GLY A 359 1.55 3.91 11.27
C GLY A 359 0.81 5.02 12.03
N MET A 360 -0.46 4.78 12.40
CA MET A 360 -1.25 5.74 13.14
C MET A 360 -0.62 6.09 14.50
N VAL A 361 -0.12 5.10 15.26
CA VAL A 361 0.53 5.40 16.55
C VAL A 361 1.85 6.16 16.41
N ALA A 362 2.55 5.99 15.27
CA ALA A 362 3.71 6.80 14.95
C ALA A 362 3.31 8.26 14.66
N LEU A 363 2.24 8.48 13.90
CA LEU A 363 1.67 9.81 13.65
C LEU A 363 1.20 10.49 14.94
N LEU A 364 0.54 9.75 15.84
CA LEU A 364 0.12 10.29 17.16
C LEU A 364 1.32 10.69 18.03
N ALA A 365 2.39 9.88 18.04
CA ALA A 365 3.62 10.20 18.77
C ALA A 365 4.30 11.46 18.21
N GLU A 366 4.35 11.57 16.89
CA GLU A 366 4.83 12.74 16.15
C GLU A 366 4.04 13.99 16.56
N ALA A 367 2.72 13.96 16.40
CA ALA A 367 1.84 15.09 16.69
C ALA A 367 1.95 15.56 18.14
N LYS A 368 1.99 14.63 19.09
CA LYS A 368 2.20 14.95 20.52
C LYS A 368 3.51 15.67 20.77
N SER A 369 4.61 15.20 20.14
CA SER A 369 5.91 15.83 20.27
C SER A 369 5.93 17.24 19.67
N VAL A 370 5.36 17.40 18.47
CA VAL A 370 5.22 18.72 17.81
C VAL A 370 4.41 19.69 18.66
N ALA A 371 3.29 19.25 19.23
CA ALA A 371 2.48 20.07 20.14
C ALA A 371 3.26 20.52 21.38
N LYS A 372 4.10 19.63 21.94
CA LYS A 372 4.95 19.93 23.09
C LYS A 372 6.02 20.96 22.74
N LEU A 373 6.66 20.85 21.56
CA LEU A 373 7.58 21.85 21.04
C LEU A 373 6.89 23.21 20.87
N ALA A 374 5.71 23.25 20.28
CA ALA A 374 4.94 24.49 20.11
C ALA A 374 4.61 25.17 21.44
N LYS A 375 4.23 24.38 22.47
CA LYS A 375 3.97 24.90 23.84
C LYS A 375 5.24 25.41 24.53
N SER A 376 6.42 24.90 24.18
CA SER A 376 7.71 25.34 24.73
C SER A 376 8.31 26.55 23.97
N GLY A 377 7.60 27.12 22.99
CA GLY A 377 8.04 28.30 22.23
C GLY A 377 8.58 27.99 20.84
N ASN A 378 8.73 26.71 20.47
CA ASN A 378 9.19 26.26 19.16
C ASN A 378 8.01 25.91 18.23
N ARG A 379 7.11 26.90 18.01
CA ARG A 379 5.96 26.72 17.13
C ARG A 379 6.41 26.67 15.67
N PRO A 380 5.98 25.69 14.86
CA PRO A 380 6.31 25.61 13.44
C PRO A 380 5.97 26.90 12.69
N THR A 381 6.76 27.25 11.67
CA THR A 381 6.52 28.48 10.90
C THR A 381 5.37 28.34 9.91
N ARG A 382 5.19 27.15 9.31
CA ARG A 382 4.04 26.78 8.48
C ARG A 382 3.02 26.00 9.28
N THR A 383 1.79 25.99 8.82
CA THR A 383 0.71 25.19 9.38
C THR A 383 0.97 23.71 9.15
N ILE A 384 0.78 22.90 10.19
CA ILE A 384 0.79 21.43 10.09
C ILE A 384 -0.65 20.93 10.29
N ILE A 385 -1.10 20.08 9.38
CA ILE A 385 -2.39 19.39 9.46
C ILE A 385 -2.12 17.91 9.62
N TYR A 386 -2.54 17.31 10.73
CA TYR A 386 -2.58 15.88 10.92
C TYR A 386 -3.94 15.36 10.53
N ALA A 387 -3.99 14.34 9.68
CA ALA A 387 -5.22 13.75 9.19
C ALA A 387 -5.25 12.25 9.51
N ALA A 388 -6.33 11.80 10.14
CA ALA A 388 -6.63 10.39 10.33
C ALA A 388 -7.81 10.04 9.41
N TRP A 389 -7.54 9.29 8.35
CA TRP A 389 -8.52 8.96 7.31
C TRP A 389 -9.34 7.74 7.66
N ASP A 390 -10.63 7.77 7.35
CA ASP A 390 -11.52 6.61 7.44
C ASP A 390 -11.79 6.04 6.04
N ALA A 391 -12.22 4.78 5.96
CA ALA A 391 -12.61 4.13 4.70
C ALA A 391 -11.49 4.02 3.65
N GLU A 392 -10.23 3.98 4.06
CA GLU A 392 -9.11 3.72 3.15
C GLU A 392 -9.23 2.33 2.53
N GLU A 393 -9.44 1.31 3.37
CA GLU A 393 -9.40 -0.11 3.05
C GLU A 393 -10.36 -0.53 1.94
N VAL A 394 -11.45 0.18 1.80
CA VAL A 394 -12.48 -0.13 0.82
C VAL A 394 -12.31 0.60 -0.52
N GLY A 395 -11.40 1.58 -0.60
CA GLY A 395 -11.14 2.28 -1.86
C GLY A 395 -10.50 3.65 -1.74
N LEU A 396 -9.68 3.92 -0.72
CA LEU A 396 -9.05 5.21 -0.43
C LEU A 396 -10.11 6.32 -0.28
N ILE A 397 -11.25 5.99 0.33
CA ILE A 397 -12.45 6.83 0.21
C ILE A 397 -12.28 8.10 1.02
N GLY A 398 -11.98 8.03 2.34
CA GLY A 398 -11.97 9.22 3.17
C GLY A 398 -10.99 10.30 2.70
N SER A 399 -9.79 9.92 2.35
CA SER A 399 -8.78 10.86 1.81
C SER A 399 -9.17 11.41 0.45
N THR A 400 -9.80 10.60 -0.42
CA THR A 400 -10.23 11.04 -1.75
C THR A 400 -11.38 12.03 -1.65
N GLU A 401 -12.42 11.72 -0.87
CA GLU A 401 -13.58 12.60 -0.70
C GLU A 401 -13.18 13.96 -0.10
N TRP A 402 -12.28 13.93 0.89
CA TRP A 402 -11.76 15.16 1.47
C TRP A 402 -10.93 15.97 0.46
N ALA A 403 -10.06 15.30 -0.29
CA ALA A 403 -9.26 15.95 -1.31
C ALA A 403 -10.09 16.55 -2.46
N GLU A 404 -11.20 15.91 -2.81
CA GLU A 404 -12.13 16.39 -3.83
C GLU A 404 -12.96 17.58 -3.35
N GLU A 405 -13.45 17.55 -2.09
CA GLU A 405 -14.20 18.66 -1.50
C GLU A 405 -13.34 19.91 -1.35
N HIS A 406 -12.08 19.76 -0.93
CA HIS A 406 -11.15 20.86 -0.66
C HIS A 406 -10.14 21.12 -1.80
N ALA A 407 -10.39 20.59 -3.01
CA ALA A 407 -9.40 20.55 -4.09
C ALA A 407 -8.76 21.92 -4.44
N ASP A 408 -9.53 22.99 -4.47
CA ASP A 408 -9.03 24.31 -4.82
C ASP A 408 -8.16 24.89 -3.70
N GLU A 409 -8.58 24.75 -2.44
CA GLU A 409 -7.85 25.19 -1.26
C GLU A 409 -6.52 24.40 -1.11
N LEU A 410 -6.57 23.08 -1.32
CA LEU A 410 -5.38 22.25 -1.24
C LEU A 410 -4.34 22.60 -2.31
N LYS A 411 -4.74 22.89 -3.52
CA LYS A 411 -3.84 23.33 -4.59
C LYS A 411 -3.20 24.68 -4.31
N GLU A 412 -3.90 25.57 -3.59
CA GLU A 412 -3.39 26.88 -3.25
C GLU A 412 -2.42 26.85 -2.07
N HIS A 413 -2.69 26.03 -1.06
CA HIS A 413 -2.02 26.11 0.24
C HIS A 413 -1.05 24.96 0.53
N VAL A 414 -1.24 23.76 -0.03
CA VAL A 414 -0.46 22.59 0.40
C VAL A 414 0.92 22.55 -0.23
N VAL A 415 1.92 22.58 0.63
CA VAL A 415 3.34 22.44 0.27
C VAL A 415 3.68 20.98 -0.06
N ALA A 416 3.29 20.04 0.81
CA ALA A 416 3.51 18.62 0.65
C ALA A 416 2.54 17.81 1.50
N TYR A 417 2.26 16.58 1.03
CA TYR A 417 1.55 15.53 1.76
C TYR A 417 2.50 14.39 2.14
N LEU A 418 2.57 14.05 3.41
CA LEU A 418 3.39 12.95 3.93
C LEU A 418 2.48 11.85 4.48
N ASN A 419 2.58 10.67 3.91
CA ASN A 419 1.78 9.50 4.26
C ASN A 419 2.58 8.49 5.09
N THR A 420 1.91 7.86 6.02
CA THR A 420 2.26 6.55 6.55
C THR A 420 1.02 5.67 6.52
N ASP A 421 1.23 4.39 6.70
CA ASP A 421 0.24 3.33 6.64
C ASP A 421 0.74 2.20 7.55
N GLY A 422 0.73 0.93 7.12
CA GLY A 422 1.33 -0.16 7.87
C GLY A 422 2.86 -0.02 8.02
N ASN A 423 3.38 -0.46 9.17
CA ASN A 423 4.80 -0.43 9.50
C ASN A 423 5.26 -1.77 10.09
N SER A 424 6.53 -2.10 9.95
CA SER A 424 7.16 -3.25 10.59
C SER A 424 8.66 -3.07 10.70
N ARG A 425 9.37 -4.00 11.38
CA ARG A 425 10.83 -3.90 11.46
C ARG A 425 11.51 -4.17 10.11
N GLY A 426 12.63 -3.50 9.89
CA GLY A 426 13.48 -3.69 8.72
C GLY A 426 14.06 -2.41 8.17
N PHE A 427 14.10 -2.33 6.86
CA PHE A 427 14.72 -1.22 6.13
C PHE A 427 13.72 -0.09 5.94
N VAL A 428 14.22 1.14 5.98
CA VAL A 428 13.42 2.30 5.60
C VAL A 428 13.01 2.21 4.13
N ASN A 429 11.74 2.45 3.85
CA ASN A 429 11.17 2.52 2.50
C ASN A 429 10.51 3.88 2.31
N ILE A 430 10.94 4.58 1.28
CA ILE A 430 10.39 5.89 0.90
C ILE A 430 10.05 5.84 -0.58
N GLY A 431 8.81 6.18 -0.89
CA GLY A 431 8.33 6.45 -2.24
C GLY A 431 7.75 7.85 -2.31
N GLY A 432 7.79 8.51 -3.47
CA GLY A 432 7.21 9.83 -3.59
C GLY A 432 7.69 10.65 -4.76
N SER A 433 7.35 11.92 -4.70
CA SER A 433 7.78 12.93 -5.66
C SER A 433 9.30 13.11 -5.60
N HIS A 434 9.99 12.92 -6.72
CA HIS A 434 11.46 12.93 -6.77
C HIS A 434 12.09 14.29 -6.42
N VAL A 435 11.32 15.36 -6.40
CA VAL A 435 11.77 16.66 -5.85
C VAL A 435 12.15 16.59 -4.38
N LEU A 436 11.67 15.55 -3.65
CA LEU A 436 11.95 15.27 -2.24
C LEU A 436 13.07 14.24 -2.03
N GLU A 437 13.69 13.70 -3.09
CA GLU A 437 14.68 12.62 -2.98
C GLU A 437 15.87 13.01 -2.11
N ARG A 438 16.52 14.12 -2.40
CA ARG A 438 17.67 14.61 -1.63
C ARG A 438 17.29 15.01 -0.21
N PHE A 439 16.12 15.60 -0.03
CA PHE A 439 15.56 15.95 1.26
C PHE A 439 15.45 14.74 2.20
N PHE A 440 14.86 13.64 1.73
CA PHE A 440 14.76 12.42 2.51
C PHE A 440 16.10 11.74 2.73
N ASN A 441 17.01 11.76 1.73
CA ASN A 441 18.34 11.20 1.89
C ASN A 441 19.11 11.87 3.03
N GLN A 442 18.95 13.18 3.22
CA GLN A 442 19.59 13.89 4.33
C GLN A 442 19.01 13.47 5.69
N ILE A 443 17.69 13.26 5.77
CA ILE A 443 17.03 12.81 7.01
C ILE A 443 17.50 11.40 7.39
N ILE A 444 17.47 10.46 6.45
CA ILE A 444 17.84 9.06 6.74
C ILE A 444 19.35 8.84 6.92
N GLU A 445 20.19 9.80 6.54
CA GLU A 445 21.62 9.84 6.89
C GLU A 445 21.82 10.16 8.37
N GLU A 446 20.99 11.05 8.93
CA GLU A 446 21.10 11.52 10.31
C GLU A 446 20.37 10.61 11.32
N VAL A 447 19.31 9.91 10.91
CA VAL A 447 18.60 8.95 11.77
C VAL A 447 19.29 7.60 11.75
N ARG A 448 19.54 7.05 12.95
CA ARG A 448 20.20 5.75 13.10
C ARG A 448 19.21 4.61 13.16
N ASP A 449 19.60 3.49 12.58
CA ASP A 449 18.85 2.25 12.74
C ASP A 449 18.89 1.78 14.21
N PRO A 450 17.74 1.45 14.80
CA PRO A 450 17.67 1.17 16.23
C PRO A 450 18.37 -0.14 16.66
N LEU A 451 18.64 -1.06 15.74
CA LEU A 451 19.25 -2.35 16.02
C LEU A 451 20.70 -2.47 15.52
N MET A 452 21.09 -1.71 14.50
CA MET A 452 22.39 -1.88 13.83
C MET A 452 23.40 -0.77 14.15
N ASP A 453 22.99 0.33 14.80
CA ASP A 453 23.81 1.51 15.11
C ASP A 453 24.59 2.11 13.92
N ILE A 454 23.98 2.03 12.73
CA ILE A 454 24.42 2.69 11.49
C ILE A 454 23.30 3.62 11.02
N SER A 455 23.57 4.50 10.04
CA SER A 455 22.50 5.34 9.50
C SER A 455 21.46 4.50 8.75
N LEU A 456 20.20 4.96 8.72
CA LEU A 456 19.16 4.30 7.93
C LEU A 456 19.52 4.26 6.45
N LYS A 457 20.20 5.31 5.94
CA LYS A 457 20.70 5.38 4.56
C LYS A 457 21.75 4.32 4.28
N GLU A 458 22.72 4.15 5.17
CA GLU A 458 23.75 3.13 5.04
C GLU A 458 23.14 1.73 5.05
N ARG A 459 22.20 1.46 5.96
CA ARG A 459 21.50 0.18 6.04
C ARG A 459 20.67 -0.11 4.80
N LYS A 460 19.89 0.88 4.30
CA LYS A 460 19.12 0.75 3.07
C LYS A 460 20.01 0.54 1.85
N ARG A 461 21.14 1.23 1.78
CA ARG A 461 22.13 1.05 0.71
C ARG A 461 22.70 -0.38 0.69
N ALA A 462 22.99 -0.95 1.85
CA ALA A 462 23.43 -2.34 1.96
C ALA A 462 22.36 -3.33 1.48
N ASP A 463 21.10 -3.13 1.88
CA ASP A 463 19.96 -3.92 1.41
C ASP A 463 19.85 -3.89 -0.13
N LEU A 464 19.89 -2.70 -0.72
CA LEU A 464 19.78 -2.53 -2.17
C LEU A 464 20.92 -3.21 -2.94
N LYS A 465 22.14 -3.23 -2.38
CA LYS A 465 23.30 -3.87 -3.00
C LYS A 465 23.25 -5.40 -2.94
N ILE A 466 22.73 -5.96 -1.86
CA ILE A 466 22.85 -7.40 -1.57
C ILE A 466 21.54 -8.14 -1.88
N ASN A 467 20.40 -7.59 -1.48
CA ASN A 467 19.12 -8.31 -1.48
C ASN A 467 18.22 -7.94 -2.66
N ASN A 468 18.57 -6.93 -3.47
CA ASN A 468 17.74 -6.51 -4.58
C ASN A 468 18.02 -7.34 -5.84
N ASN A 469 16.98 -7.80 -6.52
CA ASN A 469 17.09 -8.57 -7.76
C ASN A 469 17.28 -7.70 -9.01
N SER A 470 17.14 -6.37 -8.92
CA SER A 470 17.34 -5.46 -10.03
C SER A 470 18.80 -5.03 -10.11
N ALA A 471 19.50 -5.44 -11.18
CA ALA A 471 20.88 -5.02 -11.45
C ALA A 471 21.02 -3.48 -11.54
N GLN A 472 20.00 -2.79 -12.05
CA GLN A 472 20.00 -1.32 -12.10
C GLN A 472 19.96 -0.71 -10.70
N LYS A 473 19.07 -1.20 -9.81
CA LYS A 473 19.00 -0.71 -8.41
C LYS A 473 20.28 -1.00 -7.62
N GLN A 474 20.91 -2.17 -7.83
CA GLN A 474 22.22 -2.49 -7.25
C GLN A 474 23.29 -1.49 -7.70
N LYS A 475 23.36 -1.22 -9.00
CA LYS A 475 24.32 -0.28 -9.60
C LYS A 475 24.09 1.16 -9.13
N ASP A 476 22.83 1.60 -9.01
CA ASP A 476 22.49 2.90 -8.46
C ASP A 476 22.95 3.01 -6.99
N ALA A 477 22.69 1.99 -6.19
CA ALA A 477 23.13 1.94 -4.79
C ALA A 477 24.66 1.98 -4.61
N GLU A 478 25.43 1.52 -5.61
CA GLU A 478 26.89 1.59 -5.62
C GLU A 478 27.42 2.98 -6.00
N LYS A 479 26.80 3.62 -7.00
CA LYS A 479 27.38 4.77 -7.69
C LYS A 479 26.80 6.12 -7.25
N ARG A 480 25.53 6.17 -6.81
CA ARG A 480 24.89 7.41 -6.42
C ARG A 480 25.19 7.76 -4.96
N SER A 481 25.40 9.07 -4.70
CA SER A 481 25.48 9.59 -3.32
C SER A 481 24.15 9.43 -2.60
N ASP A 482 23.06 9.73 -3.29
CA ASP A 482 21.71 9.62 -2.78
C ASP A 482 21.03 8.32 -3.24
N ILE A 483 20.28 7.70 -2.33
CA ILE A 483 19.42 6.57 -2.65
C ILE A 483 18.20 7.10 -3.40
N ARG A 484 17.91 6.47 -4.54
CA ARG A 484 16.69 6.79 -5.29
C ARG A 484 15.46 6.36 -4.51
N ILE A 485 14.51 7.28 -4.32
CA ILE A 485 13.20 6.94 -3.79
C ILE A 485 12.34 6.31 -4.91
N ASN A 486 11.39 5.43 -4.53
CA ASN A 486 10.53 4.80 -5.52
C ASN A 486 9.45 5.78 -6.00
N PRO A 487 9.01 5.71 -7.27
CA PRO A 487 7.79 6.39 -7.67
C PRO A 487 6.59 5.78 -6.94
N LEU A 488 5.56 6.57 -6.71
CA LEU A 488 4.28 6.10 -6.18
C LEU A 488 3.26 5.93 -7.32
N GLY A 489 2.54 4.82 -7.26
CA GLY A 489 1.33 4.58 -8.05
C GLY A 489 0.07 4.92 -7.26
N SER A 490 -0.72 3.91 -6.94
CA SER A 490 -1.89 3.99 -6.07
C SER A 490 -1.79 2.88 -5.00
N GLY A 491 -2.61 2.95 -3.94
CA GLY A 491 -2.71 1.90 -2.93
C GLY A 491 -2.59 2.39 -1.48
N SER A 492 -2.61 3.72 -1.24
CA SER A 492 -2.80 4.34 0.07
C SER A 492 -3.22 5.80 -0.11
N ASP A 493 -3.48 6.52 0.98
CA ASP A 493 -4.06 7.87 1.03
C ASP A 493 -3.26 8.99 0.36
N TYR A 494 -2.02 8.75 -0.05
CA TYR A 494 -1.27 9.69 -0.89
C TYR A 494 -1.85 9.82 -2.31
N THR A 495 -2.67 8.87 -2.74
CA THR A 495 -3.15 8.77 -4.11
C THR A 495 -3.91 10.02 -4.57
N PRO A 496 -4.96 10.53 -3.89
CA PRO A 496 -5.69 11.71 -4.36
C PRO A 496 -4.81 12.97 -4.37
N PHE A 497 -3.93 13.14 -3.39
CA PHE A 497 -3.03 14.30 -3.33
C PHE A 497 -2.03 14.30 -4.49
N LEU A 498 -1.38 13.17 -4.74
CA LEU A 498 -0.38 13.04 -5.80
C LEU A 498 -1.00 12.97 -7.19
N GLN A 499 -1.98 12.07 -7.39
CA GLN A 499 -2.49 11.72 -8.72
C GLN A 499 -3.57 12.68 -9.21
N HIS A 500 -4.48 13.14 -8.33
CA HIS A 500 -5.57 14.03 -8.73
C HIS A 500 -5.18 15.51 -8.60
N LEU A 501 -4.48 15.89 -7.53
CA LEU A 501 -4.17 17.30 -7.25
C LEU A 501 -2.77 17.73 -7.67
N GLY A 502 -1.86 16.78 -7.95
CA GLY A 502 -0.47 17.09 -8.34
C GLY A 502 0.37 17.66 -7.20
N ILE A 503 -0.02 17.40 -5.96
CA ILE A 503 0.70 17.84 -4.75
C ILE A 503 1.89 16.91 -4.52
N SER A 504 3.07 17.49 -4.22
CA SER A 504 4.26 16.73 -3.85
C SER A 504 3.98 15.84 -2.65
N SER A 505 4.09 14.53 -2.82
CA SER A 505 3.72 13.55 -1.80
C SER A 505 4.83 12.54 -1.55
N ALA A 506 4.87 11.99 -0.32
CA ALA A 506 5.73 10.87 0.02
C ALA A 506 4.99 9.86 0.90
N ASN A 507 5.31 8.58 0.73
CA ASN A 507 4.90 7.48 1.62
C ASN A 507 6.12 6.92 2.33
N ILE A 508 6.07 6.81 3.65
CA ILE A 508 7.19 6.46 4.52
C ILE A 508 6.81 5.23 5.36
N SER A 509 7.65 4.21 5.34
CA SER A 509 7.46 3.00 6.15
C SER A 509 8.79 2.30 6.43
N PHE A 510 8.76 1.32 7.32
CA PHE A 510 9.82 0.34 7.50
C PHE A 510 9.30 -1.05 7.19
N GLY A 511 10.18 -1.96 6.74
CA GLY A 511 9.82 -3.33 6.46
C GLY A 511 10.92 -4.14 5.78
N GLY A 512 10.58 -5.38 5.44
CA GLY A 512 11.45 -6.29 4.69
C GLY A 512 12.09 -7.41 5.52
N GLU A 513 12.15 -7.29 6.86
CA GLU A 513 12.67 -8.35 7.74
C GLU A 513 11.56 -9.18 8.40
N ALA A 514 10.43 -8.57 8.69
CA ALA A 514 9.29 -9.24 9.33
C ALA A 514 8.21 -9.59 8.27
N ARG A 515 8.50 -10.59 7.42
CA ARG A 515 7.50 -11.13 6.50
C ARG A 515 6.48 -11.95 7.29
N ASP A 516 5.22 -11.83 6.93
CA ASP A 516 4.11 -12.51 7.60
C ASP A 516 2.93 -12.76 6.66
N GLY A 517 1.86 -13.37 7.18
CA GLY A 517 0.63 -13.67 6.47
C GLY A 517 -0.62 -13.02 7.09
N SER A 518 -0.47 -12.03 7.99
CA SER A 518 -1.62 -11.44 8.70
C SER A 518 -2.45 -10.47 7.86
N TYR A 519 -1.89 -9.92 6.78
CA TYR A 519 -2.49 -8.87 5.98
C TYR A 519 -3.98 -9.13 5.63
N HIS A 520 -4.86 -8.24 6.08
CA HIS A 520 -6.31 -8.26 5.88
C HIS A 520 -7.03 -9.51 6.41
N THR A 521 -6.41 -10.27 7.32
CA THR A 521 -7.02 -11.44 7.98
C THR A 521 -7.47 -11.10 9.39
N LEU A 522 -8.23 -12.00 10.02
CA LEU A 522 -8.58 -11.88 11.45
C LEU A 522 -7.35 -11.78 12.35
N TYR A 523 -6.20 -12.23 11.88
CA TYR A 523 -4.95 -12.34 12.64
C TYR A 523 -4.04 -11.10 12.55
N ASP A 524 -4.51 -10.00 11.95
CA ASP A 524 -3.84 -8.70 12.09
C ASP A 524 -4.20 -8.07 13.45
N THR A 525 -3.67 -8.68 14.50
CA THR A 525 -3.95 -8.37 15.90
C THR A 525 -2.77 -7.72 16.59
N TYR A 526 -3.02 -7.11 17.75
CA TYR A 526 -1.97 -6.58 18.62
C TYR A 526 -0.95 -7.66 19.00
N GLU A 527 -1.41 -8.87 19.35
CA GLU A 527 -0.58 -10.00 19.73
C GLU A 527 0.33 -10.45 18.60
N HIS A 528 -0.22 -10.55 17.38
CA HIS A 528 0.57 -10.90 16.19
C HIS A 528 1.62 -9.83 15.90
N TYR A 529 1.23 -8.56 15.89
CA TYR A 529 2.11 -7.44 15.57
C TYR A 529 3.29 -7.34 16.54
N THR A 530 3.01 -7.33 17.85
CA THR A 530 4.03 -7.16 18.88
C THR A 530 4.91 -8.40 19.07
N THR A 531 4.46 -9.56 18.62
CA THR A 531 5.27 -10.79 18.64
C THR A 531 6.18 -10.90 17.42
N TRP A 532 5.67 -10.61 16.22
CA TRP A 532 6.34 -10.99 14.98
C TRP A 532 6.81 -9.79 14.14
N ARG A 533 6.08 -8.67 14.15
CA ARG A 533 6.37 -7.57 13.22
C ARG A 533 7.30 -6.51 13.80
N ASP A 534 6.98 -5.92 14.96
CA ASP A 534 7.83 -4.92 15.63
C ASP A 534 7.71 -5.03 17.15
N PRO A 535 8.41 -6.00 17.78
CA PRO A 535 8.45 -6.09 19.22
C PRO A 535 8.93 -4.79 19.86
N ASN A 536 8.20 -4.31 20.88
CA ASN A 536 8.44 -3.05 21.59
C ASN A 536 8.28 -1.78 20.74
N LEU A 537 7.70 -1.86 19.54
CA LEU A 537 7.45 -0.70 18.66
C LEU A 537 8.71 0.10 18.33
N THR A 538 9.84 -0.57 18.24
CA THR A 538 11.17 0.04 18.04
C THR A 538 11.24 0.75 16.69
N TYR A 539 10.72 0.12 15.63
CA TYR A 539 10.63 0.72 14.30
C TYR A 539 9.44 1.67 14.15
N GLY A 540 8.42 1.54 15.01
CA GLY A 540 7.38 2.56 15.15
C GLY A 540 7.97 3.91 15.60
N VAL A 541 8.88 3.90 16.58
CA VAL A 541 9.63 5.11 17.01
C VAL A 541 10.49 5.64 15.86
N SER A 542 11.19 4.77 15.13
CA SER A 542 12.01 5.20 13.98
C SER A 542 11.16 5.81 12.86
N LEU A 543 9.95 5.29 12.64
CA LEU A 543 8.99 5.88 11.70
C LEU A 543 8.59 7.29 12.14
N ALA A 544 8.24 7.48 13.41
CA ALA A 544 7.93 8.79 13.97
C ALA A 544 9.12 9.75 13.86
N GLN A 545 10.37 9.29 14.05
CA GLN A 545 11.56 10.11 13.86
C GLN A 545 11.72 10.58 12.42
N VAL A 546 11.64 9.68 11.44
CA VAL A 546 11.82 10.04 10.02
C VAL A 546 10.70 10.95 9.54
N ALA A 547 9.45 10.57 9.79
CA ALA A 547 8.27 11.33 9.34
C ALA A 547 8.18 12.69 10.03
N GLY A 548 8.38 12.75 11.35
CA GLY A 548 8.30 14.00 12.09
C GLY A 548 9.44 14.97 11.80
N ARG A 549 10.67 14.48 11.58
CA ARG A 549 11.75 15.34 11.08
C ARG A 549 11.43 15.88 9.70
N ALA A 550 10.83 15.06 8.81
CA ALA A 550 10.38 15.53 7.50
C ALA A 550 9.30 16.61 7.63
N THR A 551 8.28 16.39 8.46
CA THR A 551 7.23 17.35 8.76
C THR A 551 7.79 18.67 9.30
N LEU A 552 8.67 18.60 10.31
CA LEU A 552 9.28 19.77 10.93
C LEU A 552 10.20 20.55 9.97
N ARG A 553 11.02 19.84 9.16
CA ARG A 553 11.88 20.49 8.16
C ARG A 553 11.06 21.20 7.08
N LEU A 554 9.99 20.59 6.57
CA LEU A 554 9.09 21.24 5.62
C LEU A 554 8.39 22.45 6.25
N ALA A 555 7.90 22.29 7.48
CA ALA A 555 7.20 23.36 8.19
C ALA A 555 8.09 24.55 8.57
N ASN A 556 9.37 24.32 8.88
CA ASN A 556 10.29 25.34 9.38
C ASN A 556 11.27 25.89 8.34
N SER A 557 11.38 25.26 7.16
CA SER A 557 12.38 25.66 6.15
C SER A 557 12.22 27.11 5.71
N GLU A 558 13.34 27.83 5.61
CA GLU A 558 13.41 29.20 5.07
C GLU A 558 13.12 29.23 3.57
N ARG A 559 13.50 28.15 2.87
CA ARG A 559 13.14 27.85 1.48
C ARG A 559 12.67 26.41 1.42
N LEU A 560 11.63 26.14 0.64
CA LEU A 560 11.14 24.78 0.47
C LEU A 560 12.26 23.88 -0.10
N PRO A 561 12.48 22.69 0.49
CA PRO A 561 13.62 21.85 0.17
C PRO A 561 13.42 21.00 -1.10
N PHE A 562 12.76 21.56 -2.11
CA PHE A 562 12.52 20.91 -3.39
C PHE A 562 13.77 21.00 -4.29
N GLU A 563 14.18 19.86 -4.83
CA GLU A 563 15.35 19.78 -5.70
C GLU A 563 14.92 19.33 -7.11
N PHE A 564 14.89 20.28 -8.04
CA PHE A 564 14.35 20.04 -9.40
C PHE A 564 15.34 19.33 -10.32
N LYS A 565 16.64 19.42 -10.04
CA LYS A 565 17.65 18.74 -10.86
C LYS A 565 17.53 17.22 -10.72
N GLY A 566 17.45 16.70 -9.51
CA GLY A 566 17.24 15.28 -9.24
C GLY A 566 15.91 14.77 -9.83
N PHE A 567 14.85 15.59 -9.77
CA PHE A 567 13.60 15.31 -10.47
C PHE A 567 13.81 15.14 -11.97
N ALA A 568 14.49 16.08 -12.62
CA ALA A 568 14.76 16.02 -14.06
C ALA A 568 15.64 14.82 -14.45
N ASP A 569 16.64 14.47 -13.61
CA ASP A 569 17.49 13.29 -13.81
C ASP A 569 16.70 11.97 -13.68
N ASN A 570 15.71 11.90 -12.80
CA ASN A 570 14.82 10.75 -12.69
C ASN A 570 13.88 10.62 -13.90
N ILE A 571 13.36 11.73 -14.43
CA ILE A 571 12.56 11.72 -15.66
C ILE A 571 13.40 11.25 -16.86
N ASP A 572 14.65 11.68 -16.96
CA ASP A 572 15.57 11.23 -18.02
C ASP A 572 15.78 9.71 -17.99
N LEU A 573 16.00 9.18 -16.77
CA LEU A 573 16.11 7.73 -16.59
C LEU A 573 14.83 7.01 -17.06
N TYR A 574 13.66 7.46 -16.65
CA TYR A 574 12.39 6.82 -17.03
C TYR A 574 12.13 6.89 -18.53
N ILE A 575 12.50 7.97 -19.19
CA ILE A 575 12.44 8.05 -20.66
C ILE A 575 13.34 6.99 -21.28
N GLY A 576 14.59 6.85 -20.80
CA GLY A 576 15.50 5.81 -21.26
C GLY A 576 14.97 4.39 -21.04
N GLU A 577 14.40 4.10 -19.87
CA GLU A 577 13.77 2.81 -19.56
C GLU A 577 12.58 2.51 -20.48
N LEU A 578 11.75 3.51 -20.81
CA LEU A 578 10.62 3.36 -21.73
C LEU A 578 11.08 3.11 -23.18
N GLU A 579 12.15 3.77 -23.62
CA GLU A 579 12.73 3.53 -24.95
C GLU A 579 13.28 2.10 -25.07
N GLU A 580 14.08 1.69 -24.06
CA GLU A 580 14.63 0.33 -24.00
C GLU A 580 13.51 -0.72 -23.92
N LEU A 581 12.47 -0.48 -23.11
CA LEU A 581 11.31 -1.36 -23.04
C LEU A 581 10.61 -1.50 -24.40
N ALA A 582 10.37 -0.38 -25.10
CA ALA A 582 9.71 -0.38 -26.40
C ALA A 582 10.55 -1.11 -27.47
N ASP A 583 11.86 -0.94 -27.44
CA ASP A 583 12.79 -1.63 -28.37
C ASP A 583 12.86 -3.13 -28.06
N ASN A 584 12.97 -3.52 -26.78
CA ASN A 584 12.97 -4.92 -26.37
C ASN A 584 11.65 -5.62 -26.74
N MET A 585 10.50 -4.98 -26.44
CA MET A 585 9.19 -5.52 -26.82
C MET A 585 9.08 -5.73 -28.34
N ARG A 586 9.65 -4.83 -29.15
CA ARG A 586 9.64 -4.93 -30.62
C ARG A 586 10.46 -6.13 -31.09
N ILE A 587 11.69 -6.26 -30.57
CA ILE A 587 12.58 -7.39 -30.86
C ILE A 587 11.93 -8.71 -30.44
N ASP A 588 11.46 -8.79 -29.20
CA ASP A 588 10.84 -10.01 -28.65
C ASP A 588 9.59 -10.43 -29.46
N THR A 589 8.78 -9.44 -29.88
CA THR A 589 7.57 -9.70 -30.69
C THR A 589 7.94 -10.19 -32.10
N GLU A 590 8.94 -9.56 -32.75
CA GLU A 590 9.42 -9.98 -34.07
C GLU A 590 10.03 -11.40 -34.03
N ASP A 591 10.88 -11.68 -33.04
CA ASP A 591 11.50 -13.01 -32.86
C ASP A 591 10.44 -14.07 -32.56
N LYS A 592 9.50 -13.79 -31.65
CA LYS A 592 8.40 -14.68 -31.33
C LYS A 592 7.54 -14.97 -32.57
N ASN A 593 7.15 -13.94 -33.31
CA ASN A 593 6.35 -14.08 -34.52
C ASN A 593 7.10 -14.88 -35.59
N SER A 594 8.39 -14.65 -35.77
CA SER A 594 9.24 -15.41 -36.71
C SER A 594 9.24 -16.90 -36.34
N MET A 595 9.45 -17.25 -35.05
CA MET A 595 9.44 -18.64 -34.57
C MET A 595 8.05 -19.30 -34.66
N ILE A 596 6.98 -18.52 -34.63
CA ILE A 596 5.62 -19.03 -34.87
C ILE A 596 5.42 -19.35 -36.34
N ILE A 597 5.80 -18.44 -37.21
CA ILE A 597 5.60 -18.53 -38.68
C ILE A 597 6.44 -19.64 -39.29
N ASP A 598 7.70 -19.80 -38.86
CA ASP A 598 8.60 -20.83 -39.39
C ASP A 598 8.36 -22.23 -38.81
N GLY A 599 7.42 -22.35 -37.84
CA GLY A 599 7.04 -23.62 -37.23
C GLY A 599 7.94 -24.10 -36.10
N THR A 600 8.92 -23.27 -35.65
CA THR A 600 9.81 -23.59 -34.52
C THR A 600 9.02 -23.92 -33.27
N TYR A 601 7.99 -23.13 -32.93
CA TYR A 601 7.12 -23.41 -31.78
C TYR A 601 6.39 -24.74 -31.90
N ILE A 602 5.92 -25.11 -33.10
CA ILE A 602 5.24 -26.40 -33.34
C ILE A 602 6.23 -27.55 -33.16
N ALA A 603 7.44 -27.41 -33.72
CA ALA A 603 8.47 -28.45 -33.60
C ALA A 603 8.96 -28.66 -32.16
N ALA A 604 8.86 -27.67 -31.30
CA ALA A 604 9.24 -27.73 -29.88
C ALA A 604 8.13 -28.26 -28.97
N LEU A 605 6.88 -28.41 -29.45
CA LEU A 605 5.78 -28.93 -28.65
C LEU A 605 5.90 -30.45 -28.45
N ASP A 606 5.47 -30.92 -27.29
CA ASP A 606 5.28 -32.35 -27.05
C ASP A 606 4.06 -32.83 -27.85
N PRO A 607 4.23 -33.71 -28.87
CA PRO A 607 3.13 -34.16 -29.72
C PRO A 607 2.06 -35.01 -28.99
N LYS A 608 2.35 -35.40 -27.74
CA LYS A 608 1.39 -36.10 -26.86
C LYS A 608 0.53 -35.15 -26.02
N LYS A 609 0.83 -33.86 -26.03
CA LYS A 609 0.08 -32.86 -25.31
C LYS A 609 -0.78 -32.02 -26.24
N THR A 610 -2.02 -31.77 -25.83
CA THR A 610 -2.92 -30.87 -26.56
C THR A 610 -2.60 -29.42 -26.16
N ILE A 611 -1.57 -28.83 -26.76
CA ILE A 611 -1.20 -27.43 -26.56
C ILE A 611 -0.88 -26.81 -27.91
N SER A 612 -1.47 -25.67 -28.19
CA SER A 612 -1.20 -24.91 -29.43
C SER A 612 0.02 -24.00 -29.26
N PRO A 613 0.73 -23.65 -30.34
CA PRO A 613 1.72 -22.58 -30.30
C PRO A 613 1.03 -21.26 -29.90
N PRO A 614 1.82 -20.24 -29.46
CA PRO A 614 1.29 -18.88 -29.29
C PRO A 614 0.70 -18.37 -30.62
N LYS A 615 -0.21 -17.38 -30.52
CA LYS A 615 -0.69 -16.64 -31.70
C LYS A 615 0.35 -15.60 -32.10
N VAL A 616 0.38 -15.27 -33.39
CA VAL A 616 1.13 -14.11 -33.88
C VAL A 616 0.57 -12.86 -33.22
N GLU A 617 1.44 -12.03 -32.70
CA GLU A 617 1.12 -10.76 -32.05
C GLU A 617 1.18 -9.60 -33.04
N ASP A 618 0.43 -8.55 -32.78
CA ASP A 618 0.52 -7.31 -33.55
C ASP A 618 1.90 -6.67 -33.33
N SER A 619 2.38 -5.96 -34.35
CA SER A 619 3.65 -5.23 -34.24
C SER A 619 3.56 -4.13 -33.18
N VAL A 620 4.61 -4.02 -32.36
CA VAL A 620 4.71 -2.94 -31.35
C VAL A 620 4.76 -1.58 -32.07
N PRO A 621 3.86 -0.63 -31.71
CA PRO A 621 3.81 0.66 -32.39
C PRO A 621 5.10 1.48 -32.17
N TYR A 622 5.39 2.38 -33.10
CA TYR A 622 6.47 3.35 -32.96
C TYR A 622 6.03 4.47 -32.00
N PHE A 623 6.86 4.73 -30.97
CA PHE A 623 6.69 5.85 -30.06
C PHE A 623 7.70 6.95 -30.35
N ASN A 624 7.24 8.18 -30.53
CA ASN A 624 8.10 9.35 -30.70
C ASN A 624 8.36 10.05 -29.36
N PHE A 625 9.50 9.78 -28.74
CA PHE A 625 9.92 10.41 -27.49
C PHE A 625 10.55 11.80 -27.65
N SER A 626 10.77 12.29 -28.87
CA SER A 626 11.47 13.57 -29.11
C SER A 626 10.80 14.78 -28.46
N PRO A 627 9.45 14.94 -28.45
CA PRO A 627 8.80 16.06 -27.76
C PRO A 627 9.08 16.04 -26.25
N LEU A 628 9.02 14.85 -25.63
CA LEU A 628 9.28 14.67 -24.21
C LEU A 628 10.75 14.97 -23.87
N LYS A 629 11.71 14.47 -24.65
CA LYS A 629 13.15 14.77 -24.50
C LYS A 629 13.45 16.27 -24.64
N ASN A 630 12.80 16.94 -25.59
CA ASN A 630 12.98 18.39 -25.79
C ASN A 630 12.42 19.18 -24.59
N ALA A 631 11.28 18.77 -24.02
CA ALA A 631 10.73 19.37 -22.81
C ALA A 631 11.63 19.13 -21.59
N LEU A 632 12.16 17.91 -21.45
CA LEU A 632 13.12 17.57 -20.41
C LEU A 632 14.42 18.38 -20.50
N ALA A 633 14.95 18.58 -21.71
CA ALA A 633 16.16 19.41 -21.89
C ALA A 633 15.95 20.84 -21.38
N LYS A 634 14.77 21.45 -21.66
CA LYS A 634 14.40 22.77 -21.11
C LYS A 634 14.25 22.74 -19.59
N LEU A 635 13.65 21.68 -19.03
CA LEU A 635 13.53 21.54 -17.59
C LEU A 635 14.92 21.44 -16.93
N LYS A 636 15.84 20.65 -17.48
CA LYS A 636 17.23 20.54 -16.98
C LYS A 636 17.97 21.86 -17.00
N GLU A 637 17.77 22.66 -18.05
CA GLU A 637 18.36 24.02 -18.14
C GLU A 637 17.78 24.97 -17.09
N SER A 638 16.48 24.87 -16.82
CA SER A 638 15.82 25.73 -15.82
C SER A 638 16.12 25.29 -14.37
N ALA A 639 16.45 24.02 -14.15
CA ALA A 639 16.69 23.44 -12.82
C ALA A 639 18.15 23.63 -12.34
N THR A 640 19.04 24.17 -13.18
CA THR A 640 20.44 24.49 -12.86
C THR A 640 20.60 25.97 -12.52
#